data_d91b9866c13e3041e4f5f154ea512585
#
_entry.id   d91b9866c13e3041e4f5f154ea512585
#
_cell.length_a   1.000
_cell.length_b   1.000
_cell.length_c   1.000
_cell.angle_alpha   90.00
_cell.angle_beta   90.00
_cell.angle_gamma   90.00
#
_symmetry.space_group_name_H-M   'P 1'
#
loop_
_entity.id
_entity.type
_entity.pdbx_description
1 polymer ?
#
loop_
_entity_poly.entity_id
_entity_poly.type
_entity_poly.pdbx_seq_one_letter_code
_entity_poly.pdbx_strand_id
1 'polypeptide(L)'
;VGLAVLLALAHSAAAAPEDTLVASPSRPTQFLHDQYYSVLEDPSGRLRLGQVSSPAYAGRFTTLVGTQRPPNMQHPSSTYWLRFTVGAGQGPASDWYLELYDSHIGAATLFRPLGGPSQAGALAYDSVLTGANYPFATRPLPYKNFLFDLPLRHGPPATYYLRLRSDSPTSFRAMLHSGPGLLPEMSLQYWLLGGFYGVLFIMLVYNLFLYFFLQEKSYLYYVLYVLSGALLFLSEDGLGFQYLWPGSAAVNHFIAGAAPVLLLLTFAQYARSFLDARARLPQFDRLIRWVVSLSGALLVLDAALIHSGFSFWLYLLPYGLLYYVAWRAYRSGLRAARYLLIAQALVAGSLAFLISRKLGIEFYNNVYTVYSLNAAFVVEVAVLSYALADKIKSLMDTTLHTQRRLLKQLRKRHRAQDQLVEQLRENQALKDQLNTELEALVACRTDELRQQNDTIAAQNRELLETNSLLALQSAAIEQLNRDLSRDLQDQKEARLQAREFDFGEFSQLYPDKDACLRYLADLKWQHGYRCRKCGHEKSCEAREPFARRCTRCRYVESATTGTLLQKCKFPIVKALYAVFLLHAHRGRYAPAELARVLELRPATSWAFAQKVLAALDRRRQAPDYEESESWTHVLFDDTANADMEPELETA
;
A
#
# COMPACT_ATOMS: atom_id res chain seq x y z
N VAL A 1 20.70 6.30 42.00
CA VAL A 1 21.98 6.70 42.63
C VAL A 1 23.16 6.04 41.89
N GLY A 2 23.06 4.79 41.39
CA GLY A 2 24.14 4.11 40.68
C GLY A 2 24.49 4.69 39.30
N LEU A 3 23.53 5.28 38.60
CA LEU A 3 23.75 5.86 37.25
C LEU A 3 24.40 7.26 37.32
N ALA A 4 24.16 8.00 38.39
CA ALA A 4 24.75 9.32 38.62
C ALA A 4 26.24 9.24 39.06
N VAL A 5 26.63 8.16 39.70
CA VAL A 5 28.03 7.93 40.12
C VAL A 5 28.89 7.50 38.92
N LEU A 6 28.33 6.75 37.97
CA LEU A 6 29.01 6.40 36.70
C LEU A 6 29.19 7.59 35.75
N LEU A 7 28.30 8.58 35.80
CA LEU A 7 28.43 9.84 35.06
C LEU A 7 29.41 10.84 35.68
N ALA A 8 29.62 10.78 37.01
CA ALA A 8 30.55 11.67 37.72
C ALA A 8 32.03 11.24 37.65
N LEU A 9 32.31 9.96 37.35
CA LEU A 9 33.68 9.47 37.17
C LEU A 9 34.27 9.71 35.79
N ALA A 10 33.51 10.31 34.88
CA ALA A 10 33.96 10.62 33.51
C ALA A 10 34.61 12.01 33.35
N HIS A 11 34.86 12.78 34.43
CA HIS A 11 35.25 14.19 34.33
C HIS A 11 36.61 14.54 34.93
N SER A 12 37.63 13.72 34.72
CA SER A 12 39.01 14.23 34.80
C SER A 12 40.04 13.27 34.18
N ALA A 13 39.95 13.04 32.87
CA ALA A 13 41.10 12.54 32.14
C ALA A 13 41.84 13.78 31.62
N ALA A 14 42.97 14.10 32.20
CA ALA A 14 43.94 15.01 31.60
C ALA A 14 44.21 14.50 30.18
N ALA A 15 44.12 15.40 29.18
CA ALA A 15 44.30 15.05 27.78
C ALA A 15 45.65 14.35 27.60
N ALA A 16 45.61 13.03 27.40
CA ALA A 16 46.80 12.32 26.94
C ALA A 16 47.22 12.88 25.59
N PRO A 17 48.52 13.04 25.29
CA PRO A 17 48.97 13.50 24.01
C PRO A 17 48.44 12.55 22.93
N GLU A 18 47.99 13.13 21.79
CA GLU A 18 47.54 12.34 20.64
C GLU A 18 48.73 11.51 20.11
N ASP A 19 48.43 10.22 19.85
CA ASP A 19 49.41 9.38 19.17
C ASP A 19 49.56 9.83 17.72
N THR A 20 50.78 9.79 17.19
CA THR A 20 51.04 10.07 15.80
C THR A 20 50.65 8.87 14.94
N LEU A 21 49.73 9.07 14.00
CA LEU A 21 49.42 8.04 13.00
C LEU A 21 50.55 7.94 11.99
N VAL A 22 51.23 6.83 11.92
CA VAL A 22 52.30 6.58 10.94
C VAL A 22 51.68 5.95 9.68
N ALA A 23 51.67 6.72 8.60
CA ALA A 23 51.22 6.27 7.29
C ALA A 23 52.24 5.30 6.70
N SER A 24 51.95 3.99 6.73
CA SER A 24 52.86 2.96 6.27
C SER A 24 52.37 2.28 4.98
N PRO A 25 53.17 2.16 3.94
CA PRO A 25 52.85 1.46 2.71
C PRO A 25 52.45 -0.03 2.94
N SER A 26 52.91 -0.63 4.03
CA SER A 26 52.54 -2.00 4.41
C SER A 26 51.07 -2.11 4.91
N ARG A 27 50.48 -1.00 5.28
CA ARG A 27 49.06 -0.91 5.66
C ARG A 27 48.38 0.14 4.76
N PRO A 28 47.96 -0.26 3.58
CA PRO A 28 47.44 0.68 2.57
C PRO A 28 46.16 1.41 2.99
N THR A 29 45.45 0.84 3.96
CA THR A 29 44.25 1.44 4.56
C THR A 29 44.39 1.40 6.09
N GLN A 30 44.20 2.54 6.74
CA GLN A 30 44.31 2.68 8.18
C GLN A 30 43.15 3.51 8.71
N PHE A 31 42.53 3.07 9.83
CA PHE A 31 41.52 3.87 10.51
C PHE A 31 42.17 4.95 11.36
N LEU A 32 41.60 6.15 11.31
CA LEU A 32 41.92 7.19 12.27
C LEU A 32 41.14 6.91 13.56
N HIS A 33 41.70 6.02 14.43
CA HIS A 33 41.10 5.68 15.72
C HIS A 33 41.14 6.85 16.69
N ASP A 34 40.35 6.76 17.74
CA ASP A 34 40.16 7.77 18.80
C ASP A 34 41.48 8.21 19.49
N GLN A 35 42.50 7.36 19.51
CA GLN A 35 43.84 7.68 20.00
C GLN A 35 44.64 8.64 19.13
N TYR A 36 44.29 8.76 17.84
CA TYR A 36 45.06 9.55 16.84
C TYR A 36 44.48 10.93 16.60
N TYR A 37 43.35 11.28 17.19
CA TYR A 37 42.76 12.61 17.04
C TYR A 37 42.16 13.13 18.34
N SER A 38 42.05 14.43 18.40
CA SER A 38 41.30 15.12 19.44
C SER A 38 40.25 16.05 18.83
N VAL A 39 39.17 16.28 19.58
CA VAL A 39 38.01 17.03 19.13
C VAL A 39 37.82 18.27 19.99
N LEU A 40 37.51 19.39 19.34
CA LEU A 40 37.06 20.62 19.97
C LEU A 40 35.70 21.00 19.37
N GLU A 41 34.69 21.10 20.21
CA GLU A 41 33.38 21.64 19.81
C GLU A 41 33.41 23.16 19.90
N ASP A 42 32.99 23.81 18.83
CA ASP A 42 32.79 25.26 18.75
C ASP A 42 31.30 25.58 18.55
N PRO A 43 30.55 25.79 19.65
CA PRO A 43 29.13 26.15 19.56
C PRO A 43 28.88 27.47 18.85
N SER A 44 29.88 28.38 18.85
CA SER A 44 29.76 29.67 18.18
C SER A 44 29.92 29.59 16.66
N GLY A 45 30.61 28.56 16.16
CA GLY A 45 31.00 28.40 14.76
C GLY A 45 31.94 29.50 14.24
N ARG A 46 32.51 30.33 15.12
CA ARG A 46 33.30 31.51 14.77
C ARG A 46 34.80 31.33 14.89
N LEU A 47 35.24 30.25 15.51
CA LEU A 47 36.67 29.99 15.67
C LEU A 47 37.35 29.85 14.29
N ARG A 48 38.53 30.46 14.20
CA ARG A 48 39.40 30.39 13.01
C ARG A 48 40.62 29.54 13.30
N LEU A 49 41.25 29.01 12.27
CA LEU A 49 42.44 28.16 12.40
C LEU A 49 43.52 28.79 13.28
N GLY A 50 43.85 30.06 13.11
CA GLY A 50 44.88 30.75 13.91
C GLY A 50 44.58 30.77 15.42
N GLN A 51 43.31 30.74 15.81
CA GLN A 51 42.90 30.62 17.23
C GLN A 51 43.02 29.16 17.68
N VAL A 52 42.45 28.24 16.91
CA VAL A 52 42.37 26.81 17.24
C VAL A 52 43.78 26.17 17.27
N SER A 53 44.72 26.62 16.43
CA SER A 53 46.11 26.15 16.42
C SER A 53 47.00 26.81 17.48
N SER A 54 46.49 27.81 18.19
CA SER A 54 47.27 28.50 19.22
C SER A 54 47.43 27.66 20.49
N PRO A 55 48.48 27.84 21.28
CA PRO A 55 48.67 27.15 22.54
C PRO A 55 47.53 27.35 23.53
N ALA A 56 46.82 28.48 23.47
CA ALA A 56 45.68 28.80 24.31
C ALA A 56 44.49 27.82 24.13
N TYR A 57 44.36 27.23 22.95
CA TYR A 57 43.32 26.26 22.66
C TYR A 57 43.79 24.80 22.73
N ALA A 58 45.12 24.56 22.81
CA ALA A 58 45.66 23.20 22.82
C ALA A 58 45.05 22.30 23.93
N GLY A 59 44.83 22.87 25.12
CA GLY A 59 44.22 22.15 26.25
C GLY A 59 42.69 22.03 26.23
N ARG A 60 42.03 22.64 25.23
CA ARG A 60 40.56 22.54 25.05
C ARG A 60 40.13 21.39 24.16
N PHE A 61 41.08 20.80 23.46
CA PHE A 61 40.82 19.59 22.71
C PHE A 61 40.66 18.41 23.65
N THR A 62 39.59 17.64 23.44
CA THR A 62 39.32 16.43 24.23
C THR A 62 39.68 15.22 23.39
N THR A 63 40.42 14.29 23.99
CA THR A 63 40.68 12.98 23.39
C THR A 63 39.59 12.02 23.84
N LEU A 64 39.14 11.20 22.90
CA LEU A 64 38.11 10.18 23.16
C LEU A 64 38.73 8.81 23.44
N VAL A 65 40.01 8.76 23.83
CA VAL A 65 40.77 7.53 24.04
C VAL A 65 40.05 6.61 25.03
N GLY A 66 39.85 5.37 24.59
CA GLY A 66 39.20 4.32 25.39
C GLY A 66 37.68 4.28 25.26
N THR A 67 37.06 5.24 24.58
CA THR A 67 35.60 5.22 24.35
C THR A 67 35.18 4.33 23.17
N GLN A 68 36.12 4.03 22.27
CA GLN A 68 35.87 3.34 21.00
C GLN A 68 34.69 3.94 20.21
N ARG A 69 34.39 5.21 20.45
CA ARG A 69 33.28 5.91 19.80
C ARG A 69 33.82 6.78 18.68
N PRO A 70 33.24 6.72 17.46
CA PRO A 70 33.57 7.66 16.42
C PRO A 70 33.21 9.08 16.87
N PRO A 71 33.85 10.12 16.31
CA PRO A 71 33.48 11.49 16.60
C PRO A 71 32.01 11.69 16.27
N ASN A 72 31.22 12.05 17.26
CA ASN A 72 29.79 12.23 17.13
C ASN A 72 29.45 13.72 17.23
N MET A 73 28.98 14.27 16.11
CA MET A 73 28.49 15.64 16.04
C MET A 73 27.02 15.65 16.49
N GLN A 74 26.80 15.70 17.81
CA GLN A 74 25.45 15.66 18.38
C GLN A 74 24.68 16.97 18.24
N HIS A 75 25.42 18.10 18.16
CA HIS A 75 24.82 19.42 18.07
C HIS A 75 24.97 19.97 16.64
N PRO A 76 23.90 19.95 15.81
CA PRO A 76 23.96 20.42 14.43
C PRO A 76 24.33 21.90 14.28
N SER A 77 24.10 22.71 15.31
CA SER A 77 24.48 24.14 15.34
C SER A 77 25.96 24.38 15.57
N SER A 78 26.66 23.39 16.13
CA SER A 78 28.08 23.50 16.49
C SER A 78 28.98 23.19 15.30
N THR A 79 30.16 23.81 15.30
CA THR A 79 31.27 23.41 14.43
C THR A 79 32.24 22.55 15.24
N TYR A 80 32.69 21.47 14.66
CA TYR A 80 33.63 20.56 15.28
C TYR A 80 35.00 20.68 14.62
N TRP A 81 36.02 20.81 15.44
CA TRP A 81 37.42 20.83 15.00
C TRP A 81 38.07 19.52 15.43
N LEU A 82 38.62 18.80 14.48
CA LEU A 82 39.47 17.65 14.74
C LEU A 82 40.91 18.05 14.50
N ARG A 83 41.77 17.69 15.43
CA ARG A 83 43.22 17.81 15.31
C ARG A 83 43.80 16.40 15.29
N PHE A 84 44.65 16.11 14.35
CA PHE A 84 45.34 14.83 14.24
C PHE A 84 46.74 15.04 13.62
N THR A 85 47.67 14.16 13.98
CA THR A 85 49.04 14.23 13.53
C THR A 85 49.40 12.99 12.71
N VAL A 86 49.92 13.19 11.50
CA VAL A 86 50.30 12.11 10.60
C VAL A 86 51.75 12.23 10.27
N GLY A 87 52.49 11.16 10.43
CA GLY A 87 53.87 11.02 10.00
C GLY A 87 54.03 10.10 8.79
N ALA A 88 54.96 10.40 7.89
CA ALA A 88 55.30 9.49 6.81
C ALA A 88 56.06 8.29 7.38
N GLY A 89 55.61 7.06 7.10
CA GLY A 89 56.32 5.84 7.41
C GLY A 89 57.54 5.65 6.50
N GLN A 90 58.34 4.65 6.82
CA GLN A 90 59.47 4.22 5.95
C GLN A 90 58.94 3.59 4.68
N GLY A 91 59.40 4.01 3.52
CA GLY A 91 59.02 3.45 2.22
C GLY A 91 59.06 4.47 1.09
N PRO A 92 58.73 4.08 -0.12
CA PRO A 92 58.63 5.01 -1.25
C PRO A 92 57.53 6.05 -0.99
N ALA A 93 57.77 7.27 -1.49
CA ALA A 93 56.75 8.30 -1.43
C ALA A 93 55.48 7.84 -2.15
N SER A 94 54.37 7.84 -1.44
CA SER A 94 53.06 7.55 -2.01
C SER A 94 52.09 8.64 -1.65
N ASP A 95 51.15 8.88 -2.54
CA ASP A 95 50.09 9.82 -2.26
C ASP A 95 49.15 9.19 -1.22
N TRP A 96 48.81 9.97 -0.22
CA TRP A 96 47.91 9.56 0.83
C TRP A 96 46.63 10.40 0.81
N TYR A 97 45.53 9.77 1.14
CA TYR A 97 44.23 10.41 1.09
C TYR A 97 43.50 10.17 2.42
N LEU A 98 42.90 11.22 2.93
CA LEU A 98 41.97 11.14 4.06
C LEU A 98 40.55 11.02 3.52
N GLU A 99 39.89 9.91 3.79
CA GLU A 99 38.49 9.69 3.47
C GLU A 99 37.62 9.94 4.70
N LEU A 100 36.58 10.78 4.53
CA LEU A 100 35.49 10.90 5.50
C LEU A 100 34.30 10.09 4.99
N TYR A 101 33.98 9.08 5.74
CA TYR A 101 32.94 8.11 5.35
C TYR A 101 31.56 8.57 5.85
N ASP A 102 31.07 9.68 5.31
CA ASP A 102 29.70 10.19 5.48
C ASP A 102 29.42 11.23 4.39
N SER A 103 28.44 10.95 3.53
CA SER A 103 28.07 11.84 2.42
C SER A 103 27.28 13.07 2.85
N HIS A 104 26.80 13.13 4.12
CA HIS A 104 25.89 14.16 4.63
C HIS A 104 26.55 15.27 5.42
N ILE A 105 27.88 15.26 5.58
CA ILE A 105 28.59 16.35 6.23
C ILE A 105 28.38 17.64 5.43
N GLY A 106 27.73 18.64 6.02
CA GLY A 106 27.33 19.87 5.35
C GLY A 106 28.53 20.68 4.84
N ALA A 107 29.55 20.84 5.69
CA ALA A 107 30.80 21.48 5.35
C ALA A 107 32.00 20.80 6.00
N ALA A 108 33.01 20.46 5.22
CA ALA A 108 34.27 19.88 5.67
C ALA A 108 35.43 20.72 5.11
N THR A 109 36.25 21.28 5.97
CA THR A 109 37.46 22.06 5.58
C THR A 109 38.67 21.37 6.18
N LEU A 110 39.51 20.82 5.34
CA LEU A 110 40.82 20.32 5.76
C LEU A 110 41.87 21.41 5.62
N PHE A 111 42.61 21.66 6.70
CA PHE A 111 43.78 22.54 6.75
C PHE A 111 45.04 21.70 6.72
N ARG A 112 45.87 21.88 5.72
CA ARG A 112 47.08 21.14 5.41
C ARG A 112 48.32 22.04 5.61
N PRO A 113 49.36 21.61 6.38
CA PRO A 113 50.54 22.41 6.57
C PRO A 113 51.36 22.52 5.26
N LEU A 114 51.78 23.71 4.90
CA LEU A 114 52.54 24.00 3.68
C LEU A 114 54.05 23.70 3.81
N GLY A 115 54.49 23.22 4.96
CA GLY A 115 55.87 22.75 5.14
C GLY A 115 56.96 23.84 5.18
N GLY A 116 56.58 25.09 5.38
CA GLY A 116 57.51 26.20 5.56
C GLY A 116 56.99 27.20 6.59
N PRO A 117 57.86 27.94 7.26
CA PRO A 117 57.43 29.02 8.16
C PRO A 117 56.75 30.11 7.34
N SER A 118 55.58 30.56 7.79
CA SER A 118 54.91 31.75 7.31
C SER A 118 55.81 32.98 7.59
N GLN A 119 55.65 34.07 6.84
CA GLN A 119 56.34 35.34 7.09
C GLN A 119 56.22 35.86 8.52
N ALA A 120 55.28 35.31 9.33
CA ALA A 120 55.04 35.64 10.74
C ALA A 120 55.56 34.58 11.73
N GLY A 121 56.35 33.58 11.29
CA GLY A 121 56.84 32.51 12.18
C GLY A 121 55.83 31.43 12.56
N ALA A 122 54.58 31.56 12.14
CA ALA A 122 53.56 30.54 12.33
C ALA A 122 53.54 29.53 11.16
N LEU A 123 53.13 28.30 11.39
CA LEU A 123 52.92 27.31 10.32
C LEU A 123 51.87 27.84 9.33
N ALA A 124 52.26 27.91 8.04
CA ALA A 124 51.31 28.23 6.99
C ALA A 124 50.46 26.98 6.64
N TYR A 125 49.17 27.18 6.49
CA TYR A 125 48.21 26.13 6.13
C TYR A 125 47.50 26.49 4.82
N ASP A 126 47.38 25.53 3.96
CA ASP A 126 46.44 25.55 2.84
C ASP A 126 45.10 24.91 3.29
N SER A 127 44.01 25.31 2.67
CA SER A 127 42.71 24.80 3.05
C SER A 127 41.92 24.30 1.85
N VAL A 128 41.30 23.13 2.02
CA VAL A 128 40.41 22.55 1.04
C VAL A 128 39.01 22.46 1.65
N LEU A 129 38.06 23.19 1.06
CA LEU A 129 36.68 23.24 1.50
C LEU A 129 35.80 22.39 0.55
N THR A 130 35.00 21.50 1.11
CA THR A 130 33.98 20.75 0.42
C THR A 130 32.83 20.45 1.39
N GLY A 131 31.79 19.78 0.94
CA GLY A 131 30.65 19.38 1.79
C GLY A 131 29.38 19.17 1.00
N ALA A 132 28.36 18.65 1.67
CA ALA A 132 27.05 18.46 1.06
C ALA A 132 26.32 19.79 0.76
N ASN A 133 26.73 20.88 1.43
CA ASN A 133 26.20 22.24 1.21
C ASN A 133 26.88 22.98 0.03
N TYR A 134 27.84 22.34 -0.63
CA TYR A 134 28.57 22.90 -1.77
C TYR A 134 28.33 22.03 -3.00
N PRO A 135 28.44 22.59 -4.24
CA PRO A 135 28.34 21.78 -5.45
C PRO A 135 29.34 20.61 -5.44
N PHE A 136 28.97 19.49 -6.01
CA PHE A 136 29.82 18.29 -6.03
C PHE A 136 31.22 18.54 -6.62
N ALA A 137 31.31 19.46 -7.57
CA ALA A 137 32.57 19.87 -8.20
C ALA A 137 33.60 20.46 -7.22
N THR A 138 33.21 20.85 -5.99
CA THR A 138 34.15 21.29 -4.94
C THR A 138 34.95 20.14 -4.33
N ARG A 139 34.60 18.90 -4.61
CA ARG A 139 35.34 17.72 -4.14
C ARG A 139 36.67 17.63 -4.90
N PRO A 140 37.78 17.46 -4.19
CA PRO A 140 39.09 17.31 -4.84
C PRO A 140 39.15 16.13 -5.82
N LEU A 141 38.46 15.04 -5.47
CA LEU A 141 38.29 13.87 -6.32
C LEU A 141 36.78 13.58 -6.50
N PRO A 142 36.34 13.20 -7.71
CA PRO A 142 34.93 12.92 -8.00
C PRO A 142 34.49 11.57 -7.40
N TYR A 143 34.46 11.52 -6.09
CA TYR A 143 34.12 10.33 -5.30
C TYR A 143 32.91 10.60 -4.40
N LYS A 144 32.11 9.58 -4.14
CA LYS A 144 30.87 9.66 -3.35
C LYS A 144 31.09 10.12 -1.90
N ASN A 145 32.22 9.73 -1.28
CA ASN A 145 32.66 10.20 0.04
C ASN A 145 33.56 11.43 -0.10
N PHE A 146 33.80 12.13 0.99
CA PHE A 146 34.76 13.24 0.98
C PHE A 146 36.17 12.69 1.06
N LEU A 147 36.98 13.01 0.07
CA LEU A 147 38.35 12.54 -0.07
C LEU A 147 39.28 13.75 -0.20
N PHE A 148 40.24 13.86 0.72
CA PHE A 148 41.22 14.91 0.76
C PHE A 148 42.59 14.33 0.53
N ASP A 149 43.39 14.94 -0.34
CA ASP A 149 44.81 14.62 -0.48
C ASP A 149 45.61 15.10 0.73
N LEU A 150 46.43 14.22 1.26
CA LEU A 150 47.38 14.52 2.34
C LEU A 150 48.80 14.48 1.79
N PRO A 151 49.42 15.67 1.56
CA PRO A 151 50.80 15.71 1.06
C PRO A 151 51.76 15.32 2.18
N LEU A 152 51.94 14.03 2.41
CA LEU A 152 52.89 13.51 3.39
C LEU A 152 54.30 13.59 2.82
N ARG A 153 55.13 14.39 3.44
CA ARG A 153 56.55 14.51 3.10
C ARG A 153 57.39 13.71 4.09
N HIS A 154 58.50 13.14 3.63
CA HIS A 154 59.47 12.56 4.54
C HIS A 154 60.04 13.66 5.42
N GLY A 155 59.82 13.54 6.74
CA GLY A 155 60.20 14.53 7.71
C GLY A 155 59.46 14.39 9.02
N PRO A 156 59.48 15.41 9.88
CA PRO A 156 58.72 15.35 11.14
C PRO A 156 57.22 15.20 10.86
N PRO A 157 56.50 14.53 11.76
CA PRO A 157 55.05 14.40 11.66
C PRO A 157 54.36 15.77 11.56
N ALA A 158 53.35 15.84 10.73
CA ALA A 158 52.61 17.06 10.46
C ALA A 158 51.23 17.02 11.11
N THR A 159 50.83 18.13 11.70
CA THR A 159 49.52 18.29 12.33
C THR A 159 48.53 18.89 11.34
N TYR A 160 47.41 18.21 11.16
CA TYR A 160 46.28 18.60 10.34
C TYR A 160 45.11 19.04 11.21
N TYR A 161 44.33 19.98 10.70
CA TYR A 161 43.08 20.39 11.33
C TYR A 161 41.94 20.16 10.33
N LEU A 162 40.86 19.53 10.82
CA LEU A 162 39.67 19.30 10.05
C LEU A 162 38.50 20.00 10.73
N ARG A 163 37.93 21.00 10.07
CA ARG A 163 36.75 21.73 10.53
C ARG A 163 35.50 21.11 9.90
N LEU A 164 34.59 20.66 10.69
CA LEU A 164 33.36 19.99 10.28
C LEU A 164 32.13 20.72 10.79
N ARG A 165 31.13 20.84 9.92
CA ARG A 165 29.81 21.32 10.28
C ARG A 165 28.77 20.46 9.56
N SER A 166 27.77 20.02 10.27
CA SER A 166 26.66 19.25 9.73
C SER A 166 25.34 19.84 10.21
N ASP A 167 24.31 19.81 9.34
CA ASP A 167 22.97 20.30 9.66
C ASP A 167 22.13 19.21 10.37
N SER A 168 22.69 18.01 10.54
CA SER A 168 22.07 16.90 11.27
C SER A 168 23.09 16.21 12.18
N PRO A 169 22.66 15.58 13.29
CA PRO A 169 23.55 14.75 14.09
C PRO A 169 24.17 13.65 13.23
N THR A 170 25.47 13.59 13.21
CA THR A 170 26.20 12.63 12.37
C THR A 170 27.40 12.09 13.12
N SER A 171 27.71 10.81 12.92
CA SER A 171 28.97 10.22 13.34
C SER A 171 29.72 9.80 12.09
N PHE A 172 30.92 10.30 11.94
CA PHE A 172 31.71 10.01 10.74
C PHE A 172 32.93 9.17 11.09
N ARG A 173 33.46 8.53 10.07
CA ARG A 173 34.73 7.84 10.13
C ARG A 173 35.73 8.53 9.24
N ALA A 174 36.93 8.58 9.75
CA ALA A 174 38.06 9.03 8.98
C ALA A 174 38.98 7.82 8.72
N MET A 175 39.38 7.64 7.49
CA MET A 175 40.28 6.58 7.05
C MET A 175 41.40 7.20 6.23
N LEU A 176 42.59 6.68 6.44
CA LEU A 176 43.78 7.06 5.69
C LEU A 176 44.07 5.97 4.67
N HIS A 177 44.11 6.32 3.40
CA HIS A 177 44.41 5.41 2.29
C HIS A 177 45.67 5.83 1.57
N SER A 178 46.53 4.85 1.26
CA SER A 178 47.53 5.08 0.23
C SER A 178 46.89 5.07 -1.17
N GLY A 179 47.46 5.70 -2.17
CA GLY A 179 46.96 5.67 -3.55
C GLY A 179 46.66 4.25 -4.06
N PRO A 180 47.63 3.30 -3.92
CA PRO A 180 47.39 1.89 -4.28
C PRO A 180 46.29 1.20 -3.46
N GLY A 181 46.05 1.62 -2.19
CA GLY A 181 45.03 1.04 -1.33
C GLY A 181 43.63 1.61 -1.60
N LEU A 182 43.54 2.84 -2.06
CA LEU A 182 42.28 3.54 -2.31
C LEU A 182 41.50 2.93 -3.50
N LEU A 183 42.17 2.66 -4.62
CA LEU A 183 41.53 2.21 -5.85
C LEU A 183 40.75 0.88 -5.70
N PRO A 184 41.30 -0.18 -5.08
CA PRO A 184 40.56 -1.42 -4.87
C PRO A 184 39.33 -1.22 -4.00
N GLU A 185 39.43 -0.38 -2.95
CA GLU A 185 38.30 -0.13 -2.05
C GLU A 185 37.21 0.67 -2.73
N MET A 186 37.55 1.73 -3.45
CA MET A 186 36.62 2.47 -4.29
C MET A 186 35.92 1.56 -5.29
N SER A 187 36.70 0.73 -5.99
CA SER A 187 36.17 -0.20 -6.99
C SER A 187 35.19 -1.20 -6.35
N LEU A 188 35.54 -1.79 -5.22
CA LEU A 188 34.65 -2.71 -4.49
C LEU A 188 33.33 -2.04 -4.10
N GLN A 189 33.40 -0.82 -3.57
CA GLN A 189 32.20 -0.08 -3.18
C GLN A 189 31.29 0.20 -4.39
N TYR A 190 31.84 0.68 -5.51
CA TYR A 190 31.04 0.94 -6.71
C TYR A 190 30.51 -0.36 -7.34
N TRP A 191 31.25 -1.47 -7.27
CA TRP A 191 30.77 -2.79 -7.69
C TRP A 191 29.57 -3.25 -6.86
N LEU A 192 29.66 -3.14 -5.54
CA LEU A 192 28.56 -3.51 -4.64
C LEU A 192 27.33 -2.62 -4.89
N LEU A 193 27.54 -1.31 -5.02
CA LEU A 193 26.45 -0.37 -5.30
C LEU A 193 25.87 -0.59 -6.71
N GLY A 194 26.72 -0.82 -7.71
CA GLY A 194 26.27 -1.13 -9.07
C GLY A 194 25.40 -2.40 -9.10
N GLY A 195 25.82 -3.45 -8.40
CA GLY A 195 25.03 -4.67 -8.22
C GLY A 195 23.71 -4.41 -7.51
N PHE A 196 23.74 -3.62 -6.44
CA PHE A 196 22.54 -3.22 -5.69
C PHE A 196 21.53 -2.50 -6.59
N TYR A 197 21.94 -1.42 -7.26
CA TYR A 197 21.05 -0.66 -8.14
C TYR A 197 20.63 -1.45 -9.37
N GLY A 198 21.51 -2.32 -9.88
CA GLY A 198 21.19 -3.24 -10.97
C GLY A 198 20.04 -4.18 -10.61
N VAL A 199 20.08 -4.77 -9.41
CA VAL A 199 18.98 -5.62 -8.90
C VAL A 199 17.70 -4.81 -8.74
N LEU A 200 17.77 -3.61 -8.13
CA LEU A 200 16.58 -2.76 -7.98
C LEU A 200 15.98 -2.38 -9.34
N PHE A 201 16.82 -2.05 -10.32
CA PHE A 201 16.38 -1.72 -11.67
C PHE A 201 15.66 -2.90 -12.34
N ILE A 202 16.24 -4.11 -12.26
CA ILE A 202 15.61 -5.33 -12.79
C ILE A 202 14.27 -5.58 -12.10
N MET A 203 14.22 -5.47 -10.76
CA MET A 203 12.98 -5.66 -10.00
C MET A 203 11.91 -4.62 -10.36
N LEU A 204 12.32 -3.38 -10.55
CA LEU A 204 11.43 -2.29 -10.98
C LEU A 204 10.84 -2.59 -12.35
N VAL A 205 11.69 -2.86 -13.35
CA VAL A 205 11.26 -3.12 -14.73
C VAL A 205 10.38 -4.38 -14.77
N TYR A 206 10.80 -5.46 -14.14
CA TYR A 206 10.04 -6.71 -14.10
C TYR A 206 8.64 -6.51 -13.50
N ASN A 207 8.53 -5.86 -12.34
CA ASN A 207 7.23 -5.65 -11.70
C ASN A 207 6.39 -4.58 -12.41
N LEU A 208 7.01 -3.64 -13.12
CA LEU A 208 6.31 -2.70 -13.99
C LEU A 208 5.68 -3.42 -15.18
N PHE A 209 6.39 -4.36 -15.82
CA PHE A 209 5.81 -5.22 -16.85
C PHE A 209 4.64 -6.06 -16.30
N LEU A 210 4.80 -6.63 -15.11
CA LEU A 210 3.71 -7.38 -14.47
C LEU A 210 2.50 -6.48 -14.17
N TYR A 211 2.72 -5.24 -13.79
CA TYR A 211 1.63 -4.27 -13.64
C TYR A 211 0.86 -4.05 -14.95
N PHE A 212 1.55 -3.82 -16.07
CA PHE A 212 0.89 -3.61 -17.36
C PHE A 212 0.16 -4.87 -17.84
N PHE A 213 0.67 -6.05 -17.54
CA PHE A 213 0.07 -7.31 -17.94
C PHE A 213 -1.13 -7.69 -17.06
N LEU A 214 -0.99 -7.57 -15.74
CA LEU A 214 -2.00 -8.02 -14.77
C LEU A 214 -3.00 -6.92 -14.38
N GLN A 215 -2.68 -5.65 -14.64
CA GLN A 215 -3.47 -4.46 -14.26
C GLN A 215 -3.81 -4.39 -12.76
N GLU A 216 -2.99 -5.05 -11.92
CA GLU A 216 -3.19 -5.12 -10.47
C GLU A 216 -2.44 -3.99 -9.78
N LYS A 217 -3.16 -3.12 -9.09
CA LYS A 217 -2.61 -1.91 -8.44
C LYS A 217 -1.50 -2.18 -7.43
N SER A 218 -1.47 -3.37 -6.84
CA SER A 218 -0.43 -3.73 -5.87
C SER A 218 0.97 -3.75 -6.49
N TYR A 219 1.09 -4.12 -7.78
CA TYR A 219 2.36 -4.04 -8.52
C TYR A 219 2.80 -2.59 -8.75
N LEU A 220 1.88 -1.69 -9.07
CA LEU A 220 2.21 -0.26 -9.22
C LEU A 220 2.73 0.32 -7.91
N TYR A 221 2.06 0.04 -6.79
CA TYR A 221 2.51 0.51 -5.47
C TYR A 221 3.85 -0.10 -5.07
N TYR A 222 4.10 -1.35 -5.44
CA TYR A 222 5.41 -1.98 -5.25
C TYR A 222 6.49 -1.26 -6.08
N VAL A 223 6.24 -0.98 -7.35
CA VAL A 223 7.17 -0.23 -8.23
C VAL A 223 7.48 1.15 -7.64
N LEU A 224 6.46 1.88 -7.17
CA LEU A 224 6.65 3.17 -6.50
C LEU A 224 7.46 3.04 -5.21
N TYR A 225 7.26 1.96 -4.45
CA TYR A 225 8.04 1.66 -3.27
C TYR A 225 9.51 1.40 -3.60
N VAL A 226 9.81 0.54 -4.58
CA VAL A 226 11.17 0.26 -5.03
C VAL A 226 11.85 1.51 -5.57
N LEU A 227 11.14 2.33 -6.34
CA LEU A 227 11.65 3.59 -6.88
C LEU A 227 11.98 4.60 -5.76
N SER A 228 11.09 4.74 -4.77
CA SER A 228 11.34 5.62 -3.63
C SER A 228 12.48 5.10 -2.75
N GLY A 229 12.63 3.77 -2.61
CA GLY A 229 13.77 3.16 -1.96
C GLY A 229 15.08 3.42 -2.71
N ALA A 230 15.08 3.23 -4.02
CA ALA A 230 16.24 3.56 -4.84
C ALA A 230 16.65 5.04 -4.72
N LEU A 231 15.67 5.95 -4.69
CA LEU A 231 15.93 7.39 -4.49
C LEU A 231 16.53 7.66 -3.09
N LEU A 232 16.01 7.01 -2.05
CA LEU A 232 16.56 7.11 -0.70
C LEU A 232 18.02 6.66 -0.68
N PHE A 233 18.31 5.46 -1.17
CA PHE A 233 19.67 4.95 -1.18
C PHE A 233 20.61 5.78 -2.07
N LEU A 234 20.15 6.27 -3.23
CA LEU A 234 20.93 7.19 -4.07
C LEU A 234 21.35 8.46 -3.30
N SER A 235 20.48 8.96 -2.42
CA SER A 235 20.79 10.08 -1.54
C SER A 235 21.76 9.69 -0.43
N GLU A 236 21.46 8.58 0.29
CA GLU A 236 22.28 8.11 1.42
C GLU A 236 23.68 7.66 0.98
N ASP A 237 23.80 6.96 -0.15
CA ASP A 237 25.09 6.51 -0.71
C ASP A 237 25.91 7.64 -1.35
N GLY A 238 25.31 8.83 -1.52
CA GLY A 238 25.94 9.99 -2.17
C GLY A 238 26.02 9.92 -3.69
N LEU A 239 25.53 8.83 -4.32
CA LEU A 239 25.55 8.66 -5.78
C LEU A 239 24.57 9.60 -6.49
N GLY A 240 23.44 9.90 -5.87
CA GLY A 240 22.49 10.87 -6.39
C GLY A 240 23.14 12.24 -6.55
N PHE A 241 23.88 12.68 -5.53
CA PHE A 241 24.62 13.94 -5.58
C PHE A 241 25.76 13.89 -6.60
N GLN A 242 26.41 12.76 -6.75
CA GLN A 242 27.51 12.59 -7.71
C GLN A 242 27.04 12.64 -9.17
N TYR A 243 25.94 11.97 -9.51
CA TYR A 243 25.56 11.71 -10.91
C TYR A 243 24.27 12.39 -11.37
N LEU A 244 23.30 12.60 -10.48
CA LEU A 244 21.97 13.08 -10.88
C LEU A 244 21.77 14.58 -10.65
N TRP A 245 22.27 15.13 -9.52
CA TRP A 245 22.12 16.55 -9.19
C TRP A 245 23.40 17.20 -8.64
N PRO A 246 24.57 17.04 -9.33
CA PRO A 246 25.87 17.49 -8.82
C PRO A 246 25.98 19.02 -8.65
N GLY A 247 25.18 19.78 -9.39
CA GLY A 247 25.21 21.24 -9.38
C GLY A 247 24.44 21.90 -8.23
N SER A 248 23.60 21.15 -7.51
CA SER A 248 22.68 21.77 -6.54
C SER A 248 22.69 21.07 -5.18
N ALA A 249 23.34 21.70 -4.23
CA ALA A 249 23.27 21.31 -2.81
C ALA A 249 21.83 21.38 -2.27
N ALA A 250 21.04 22.38 -2.70
CA ALA A 250 19.65 22.52 -2.27
C ALA A 250 18.78 21.33 -2.69
N VAL A 251 18.94 20.82 -3.92
CA VAL A 251 18.27 19.61 -4.38
C VAL A 251 18.72 18.40 -3.56
N ASN A 252 20.02 18.31 -3.25
CA ASN A 252 20.55 17.23 -2.42
C ASN A 252 19.89 17.20 -1.03
N HIS A 253 19.81 18.33 -0.35
CA HIS A 253 19.13 18.45 0.94
C HIS A 253 17.63 18.17 0.86
N PHE A 254 16.98 18.70 -0.18
CA PHE A 254 15.55 18.43 -0.39
C PHE A 254 15.28 16.93 -0.55
N ILE A 255 16.07 16.23 -1.37
CA ILE A 255 15.88 14.79 -1.61
C ILE A 255 16.22 13.99 -0.35
N ALA A 256 17.29 14.34 0.38
CA ALA A 256 17.63 13.69 1.64
C ALA A 256 16.49 13.75 2.67
N GLY A 257 15.75 14.86 2.72
CA GLY A 257 14.55 14.97 3.57
C GLY A 257 13.30 14.33 2.99
N ALA A 258 13.10 14.42 1.68
CA ALA A 258 11.87 13.96 1.03
C ALA A 258 11.84 12.44 0.75
N ALA A 259 12.98 11.84 0.41
CA ALA A 259 13.04 10.43 0.04
C ALA A 259 12.59 9.46 1.14
N PRO A 260 12.97 9.65 2.42
CA PRO A 260 12.47 8.81 3.50
C PRO A 260 10.95 8.93 3.70
N VAL A 261 10.39 10.15 3.56
CA VAL A 261 8.94 10.38 3.65
C VAL A 261 8.23 9.66 2.51
N LEU A 262 8.76 9.79 1.29
CA LEU A 262 8.22 9.15 0.10
C LEU A 262 8.25 7.62 0.24
N LEU A 263 9.35 7.07 0.77
CA LEU A 263 9.48 5.64 1.05
C LEU A 263 8.41 5.16 2.04
N LEU A 264 8.22 5.89 3.13
CA LEU A 264 7.20 5.57 4.13
C LEU A 264 5.79 5.56 3.53
N LEU A 265 5.45 6.59 2.75
CA LEU A 265 4.14 6.72 2.12
C LEU A 265 3.88 5.60 1.10
N THR A 266 4.85 5.34 0.24
CA THR A 266 4.73 4.31 -0.82
C THR A 266 4.70 2.90 -0.22
N PHE A 267 5.52 2.62 0.79
CA PHE A 267 5.50 1.36 1.51
C PHE A 267 4.17 1.13 2.24
N ALA A 268 3.67 2.13 2.94
CA ALA A 268 2.37 2.04 3.61
C ALA A 268 1.24 1.79 2.61
N GLN A 269 1.26 2.48 1.47
CA GLN A 269 0.27 2.27 0.42
C GLN A 269 0.37 0.89 -0.22
N TYR A 270 1.61 0.40 -0.46
CA TYR A 270 1.87 -0.96 -0.90
C TYR A 270 1.31 -1.99 0.11
N ALA A 271 1.70 -1.89 1.38
CA ALA A 271 1.27 -2.80 2.44
C ALA A 271 -0.26 -2.84 2.59
N ARG A 272 -0.93 -1.68 2.54
CA ARG A 272 -2.40 -1.57 2.58
C ARG A 272 -3.05 -2.29 1.39
N SER A 273 -2.51 -2.10 0.18
CA SER A 273 -3.01 -2.75 -1.03
C SER A 273 -2.74 -4.25 -1.02
N PHE A 274 -1.53 -4.65 -0.62
CA PHE A 274 -1.13 -6.05 -0.53
C PHE A 274 -1.96 -6.86 0.46
N LEU A 275 -2.23 -6.29 1.64
CA LEU A 275 -3.00 -6.93 2.71
C LEU A 275 -4.52 -6.81 2.52
N ASP A 276 -5.00 -6.12 1.48
CA ASP A 276 -6.40 -5.73 1.32
C ASP A 276 -6.97 -5.10 2.60
N ALA A 277 -6.15 -4.22 3.23
CA ALA A 277 -6.43 -3.68 4.56
C ALA A 277 -7.78 -2.97 4.65
N ARG A 278 -8.19 -2.31 3.55
CA ARG A 278 -9.48 -1.62 3.48
C ARG A 278 -10.68 -2.56 3.64
N ALA A 279 -10.60 -3.75 3.05
CA ALA A 279 -11.70 -4.74 3.09
C ALA A 279 -11.63 -5.62 4.34
N ARG A 280 -10.42 -6.04 4.75
CA ARG A 280 -10.23 -7.01 5.83
C ARG A 280 -10.10 -6.38 7.21
N LEU A 281 -9.46 -5.20 7.29
CA LEU A 281 -9.09 -4.55 8.54
C LEU A 281 -9.36 -3.02 8.47
N PRO A 282 -10.61 -2.57 8.26
CA PRO A 282 -10.94 -1.17 7.95
C PRO A 282 -10.59 -0.19 9.07
N GLN A 283 -10.60 -0.62 10.33
CA GLN A 283 -10.17 0.20 11.47
C GLN A 283 -8.67 0.47 11.40
N PHE A 284 -7.86 -0.56 11.12
CA PHE A 284 -6.41 -0.42 10.98
C PHE A 284 -6.03 0.33 9.70
N ASP A 285 -6.79 0.19 8.61
CA ASP A 285 -6.57 0.99 7.40
C ASP A 285 -6.70 2.49 7.67
N ARG A 286 -7.69 2.90 8.47
CA ARG A 286 -7.82 4.29 8.90
C ARG A 286 -6.67 4.73 9.80
N LEU A 287 -6.30 3.88 10.76
CA LEU A 287 -5.20 4.16 11.68
C LEU A 287 -3.86 4.30 10.94
N ILE A 288 -3.56 3.40 9.98
CA ILE A 288 -2.35 3.49 9.15
C ILE A 288 -2.31 4.83 8.43
N ARG A 289 -3.40 5.22 7.77
CA ARG A 289 -3.46 6.51 7.06
C ARG A 289 -3.16 7.69 7.99
N TRP A 290 -3.78 7.72 9.15
CA TRP A 290 -3.56 8.79 10.13
C TRP A 290 -2.14 8.80 10.66
N VAL A 291 -1.63 7.67 11.11
CA VAL A 291 -0.27 7.56 11.67
C VAL A 291 0.77 7.89 10.61
N VAL A 292 0.67 7.34 9.40
CA VAL A 292 1.63 7.59 8.32
C VAL A 292 1.58 9.04 7.85
N SER A 293 0.37 9.64 7.71
CA SER A 293 0.23 11.04 7.32
C SER A 293 0.79 11.98 8.40
N LEU A 294 0.50 11.69 9.66
CA LEU A 294 1.03 12.48 10.79
C LEU A 294 2.55 12.37 10.89
N SER A 295 3.08 11.14 10.81
CA SER A 295 4.54 10.92 10.82
C SER A 295 5.21 11.59 9.64
N GLY A 296 4.63 11.50 8.44
CA GLY A 296 5.13 12.18 7.26
C GLY A 296 5.12 13.71 7.40
N ALA A 297 4.05 14.28 7.93
CA ALA A 297 3.97 15.72 8.19
C ALA A 297 5.00 16.19 9.23
N LEU A 298 5.19 15.42 10.31
CA LEU A 298 6.20 15.72 11.33
C LEU A 298 7.63 15.59 10.78
N LEU A 299 7.89 14.61 9.91
CA LEU A 299 9.18 14.46 9.24
C LEU A 299 9.48 15.63 8.30
N VAL A 300 8.49 16.09 7.54
CA VAL A 300 8.64 17.29 6.70
C VAL A 300 8.90 18.52 7.56
N LEU A 301 8.19 18.65 8.68
CA LEU A 301 8.36 19.76 9.62
C LEU A 301 9.76 19.74 10.25
N ASP A 302 10.23 18.55 10.67
CA ASP A 302 11.58 18.38 11.23
C ASP A 302 12.66 18.74 10.20
N ALA A 303 12.52 18.25 8.98
CA ALA A 303 13.46 18.55 7.90
C ALA A 303 13.48 20.04 7.50
N ALA A 304 12.34 20.74 7.59
CA ALA A 304 12.22 22.14 7.17
C ALA A 304 12.61 23.15 8.26
N LEU A 305 12.31 22.86 9.53
CA LEU A 305 12.37 23.88 10.60
C LEU A 305 13.23 23.48 11.80
N ILE A 306 13.22 22.22 12.22
CA ILE A 306 13.71 21.82 13.56
C ILE A 306 15.12 21.24 13.46
N HIS A 307 15.40 20.40 12.47
CA HIS A 307 16.68 19.66 12.29
C HIS A 307 17.13 18.94 13.56
N SER A 308 16.14 18.35 14.31
CA SER A 308 16.35 17.85 15.67
C SER A 308 17.21 16.58 15.74
N GLY A 309 17.37 15.88 14.61
CA GLY A 309 18.01 14.56 14.59
C GLY A 309 17.18 13.43 15.21
N PHE A 310 16.01 13.74 15.77
CA PHE A 310 15.06 12.74 16.29
C PHE A 310 14.16 12.16 15.23
N SER A 311 14.28 12.60 13.99
CA SER A 311 13.42 12.19 12.86
C SER A 311 13.36 10.67 12.69
N PHE A 312 14.41 9.92 12.97
CA PHE A 312 14.39 8.47 12.85
C PHE A 312 13.39 7.77 13.81
N TRP A 313 13.08 8.35 14.98
CA TRP A 313 12.07 7.82 15.90
C TRP A 313 10.66 7.89 15.33
N LEU A 314 10.41 8.89 14.44
CA LEU A 314 9.12 9.06 13.79
C LEU A 314 8.81 7.94 12.79
N TYR A 315 9.83 7.19 12.32
CA TYR A 315 9.63 6.01 11.46
C TYR A 315 9.25 4.76 12.24
N LEU A 316 9.68 4.64 13.50
CA LEU A 316 9.45 3.43 14.28
C LEU A 316 7.97 3.15 14.53
N LEU A 317 7.18 4.21 14.78
CA LEU A 317 5.76 4.07 15.07
C LEU A 317 4.97 3.55 13.85
N PRO A 318 5.03 4.17 12.65
CA PRO A 318 4.35 3.62 11.48
C PRO A 318 4.90 2.26 11.06
N TYR A 319 6.20 2.03 11.20
CA TYR A 319 6.81 0.74 10.91
C TYR A 319 6.28 -0.37 11.83
N GLY A 320 6.26 -0.14 13.13
CA GLY A 320 5.70 -1.07 14.12
C GLY A 320 4.20 -1.32 13.92
N LEU A 321 3.44 -0.27 13.56
CA LEU A 321 2.03 -0.40 13.22
C LEU A 321 1.83 -1.30 11.99
N LEU A 322 2.59 -1.10 10.93
CA LEU A 322 2.51 -1.91 9.71
C LEU A 322 2.88 -3.36 9.98
N TYR A 323 3.92 -3.59 10.80
CA TYR A 323 4.30 -4.93 11.25
C TYR A 323 3.16 -5.60 12.04
N TYR A 324 2.57 -4.89 12.99
CA TYR A 324 1.43 -5.38 13.77
C TYR A 324 0.21 -5.71 12.89
N VAL A 325 -0.09 -4.85 11.92
CA VAL A 325 -1.21 -5.09 10.99
C VAL A 325 -0.94 -6.30 10.10
N ALA A 326 0.30 -6.47 9.62
CA ALA A 326 0.70 -7.65 8.87
C ALA A 326 0.55 -8.92 9.72
N TRP A 327 0.94 -8.86 11.00
CA TRP A 327 0.76 -9.97 11.94
C TRP A 327 -0.72 -10.29 12.18
N ARG A 328 -1.57 -9.28 12.36
CA ARG A 328 -3.03 -9.46 12.49
C ARG A 328 -3.65 -10.04 11.22
N ALA A 329 -3.22 -9.58 10.05
CA ALA A 329 -3.66 -10.13 8.77
C ALA A 329 -3.24 -11.60 8.62
N TYR A 330 -2.03 -11.96 9.02
CA TYR A 330 -1.57 -13.34 9.05
C TYR A 330 -2.43 -14.22 9.98
N ARG A 331 -2.71 -13.74 11.20
CA ARG A 331 -3.59 -14.40 12.17
C ARG A 331 -5.03 -14.54 11.67
N SER A 332 -5.50 -13.64 10.82
CA SER A 332 -6.83 -13.73 10.19
C SER A 332 -6.90 -14.67 8.99
N GLY A 333 -5.82 -15.40 8.69
CA GLY A 333 -5.76 -16.42 7.65
C GLY A 333 -5.17 -15.96 6.31
N LEU A 334 -4.68 -14.72 6.20
CA LEU A 334 -4.00 -14.27 4.99
C LEU A 334 -2.56 -14.79 4.96
N ARG A 335 -2.37 -15.98 4.34
CA ARG A 335 -1.05 -16.64 4.29
C ARG A 335 0.04 -15.77 3.64
N ALA A 336 -0.32 -14.95 2.66
CA ALA A 336 0.62 -14.06 1.98
C ALA A 336 1.26 -13.02 2.94
N ALA A 337 0.58 -12.63 4.03
CA ALA A 337 1.12 -11.68 5.00
C ALA A 337 2.41 -12.13 5.69
N ARG A 338 2.72 -13.47 5.70
CA ARG A 338 3.98 -14.01 6.24
C ARG A 338 5.22 -13.43 5.54
N TYR A 339 5.12 -13.22 4.23
CA TYR A 339 6.25 -12.67 3.46
C TYR A 339 6.55 -11.23 3.85
N LEU A 340 5.49 -10.43 4.07
CA LEU A 340 5.65 -9.06 4.55
C LEU A 340 6.29 -9.03 5.95
N LEU A 341 5.90 -9.95 6.84
CA LEU A 341 6.50 -10.07 8.18
C LEU A 341 7.98 -10.44 8.11
N ILE A 342 8.35 -11.41 7.26
CA ILE A 342 9.75 -11.83 7.06
C ILE A 342 10.57 -10.66 6.50
N ALA A 343 10.06 -10.02 5.44
CA ALA A 343 10.72 -8.89 4.79
C ALA A 343 10.97 -7.74 5.78
N GLN A 344 9.95 -7.34 6.51
CA GLN A 344 10.08 -6.29 7.53
C GLN A 344 10.99 -6.68 8.69
N ALA A 345 11.02 -7.94 9.12
CA ALA A 345 11.91 -8.39 10.20
C ALA A 345 13.39 -8.26 9.79
N LEU A 346 13.73 -8.57 8.54
CA LEU A 346 15.08 -8.40 8.00
C LEU A 346 15.52 -6.92 8.00
N VAL A 347 14.64 -6.05 7.52
CA VAL A 347 14.91 -4.60 7.52
C VAL A 347 14.99 -4.06 8.94
N ALA A 348 14.12 -4.51 9.87
CA ALA A 348 14.19 -4.13 11.27
C ALA A 348 15.55 -4.48 11.90
N GLY A 349 16.09 -5.66 11.60
CA GLY A 349 17.42 -6.07 12.05
C GLY A 349 18.51 -5.13 11.53
N SER A 350 18.49 -4.80 10.24
CA SER A 350 19.45 -3.87 9.63
C SER A 350 19.28 -2.44 10.11
N LEU A 351 18.03 -2.01 10.35
CA LEU A 351 17.73 -0.70 10.91
C LEU A 351 18.23 -0.57 12.36
N ALA A 352 18.08 -1.61 13.17
CA ALA A 352 18.65 -1.64 14.51
C ALA A 352 20.17 -1.50 14.48
N PHE A 353 20.81 -2.09 13.47
CA PHE A 353 22.25 -1.95 13.22
C PHE A 353 22.62 -0.50 12.84
N LEU A 354 21.85 0.12 11.94
CA LEU A 354 22.04 1.52 11.57
C LEU A 354 21.85 2.45 12.78
N ILE A 355 20.83 2.20 13.60
CA ILE A 355 20.56 3.00 14.81
C ILE A 355 21.71 2.86 15.80
N SER A 356 22.23 1.65 16.05
CA SER A 356 23.36 1.45 16.95
C SER A 356 24.60 2.21 16.46
N ARG A 357 24.86 2.25 15.16
CA ARG A 357 25.91 3.09 14.56
C ARG A 357 25.70 4.58 14.83
N LYS A 358 24.49 5.09 14.60
CA LYS A 358 24.17 6.51 14.86
C LYS A 358 24.28 6.87 16.36
N LEU A 359 24.03 5.92 17.24
CA LEU A 359 24.24 6.08 18.68
C LEU A 359 25.71 5.94 19.12
N GLY A 360 26.62 5.68 18.17
CA GLY A 360 28.04 5.52 18.47
C GLY A 360 28.39 4.19 19.14
N ILE A 361 27.52 3.18 19.05
CA ILE A 361 27.79 1.83 19.53
C ILE A 361 28.48 1.08 18.40
N GLU A 362 29.79 0.89 18.49
CA GLU A 362 30.54 0.21 17.44
C GLU A 362 30.51 -1.31 17.64
N PHE A 363 29.70 -1.98 16.84
CA PHE A 363 29.89 -3.38 16.51
C PHE A 363 30.46 -3.46 15.09
N TYR A 364 31.62 -4.06 14.93
CA TYR A 364 32.24 -4.39 13.62
C TYR A 364 31.83 -3.47 12.45
N ASN A 365 32.63 -2.45 12.20
CA ASN A 365 32.35 -1.51 11.13
C ASN A 365 33.21 -1.84 9.91
N ASN A 366 32.73 -2.74 9.10
CA ASN A 366 33.34 -3.13 7.83
C ASN A 366 32.36 -2.84 6.67
N VAL A 367 32.81 -3.05 5.45
CA VAL A 367 32.00 -2.84 4.24
C VAL A 367 30.65 -3.57 4.33
N TYR A 368 30.62 -4.79 4.88
CA TYR A 368 29.41 -5.60 4.99
C TYR A 368 28.38 -4.99 5.95
N THR A 369 28.85 -4.42 7.06
CA THR A 369 27.92 -3.78 8.02
C THR A 369 27.41 -2.43 7.53
N VAL A 370 28.21 -1.71 6.76
CA VAL A 370 27.81 -0.43 6.15
C VAL A 370 26.69 -0.66 5.13
N TYR A 371 26.83 -1.67 4.27
CA TYR A 371 25.84 -1.99 3.24
C TYR A 371 24.78 -3.02 3.68
N SER A 372 24.70 -3.33 4.99
CA SER A 372 23.72 -4.30 5.52
C SER A 372 22.28 -3.89 5.23
N LEU A 373 21.97 -2.60 5.29
CA LEU A 373 20.64 -2.08 4.96
C LEU A 373 20.33 -2.20 3.47
N ASN A 374 21.31 -1.94 2.59
CA ASN A 374 21.18 -2.14 1.16
C ASN A 374 20.90 -3.62 0.85
N ALA A 375 21.67 -4.53 1.46
CA ALA A 375 21.49 -5.97 1.30
C ALA A 375 20.10 -6.43 1.82
N ALA A 376 19.68 -5.96 2.99
CA ALA A 376 18.37 -6.27 3.55
C ALA A 376 17.24 -5.76 2.63
N PHE A 377 17.38 -4.56 2.07
CA PHE A 377 16.41 -3.99 1.15
C PHE A 377 16.30 -4.81 -0.15
N VAL A 378 17.41 -5.28 -0.71
CA VAL A 378 17.38 -6.20 -1.87
C VAL A 378 16.59 -7.47 -1.54
N VAL A 379 16.86 -8.08 -0.39
CA VAL A 379 16.14 -9.29 0.03
C VAL A 379 14.67 -8.98 0.26
N GLU A 380 14.36 -7.85 0.91
CA GLU A 380 12.99 -7.40 1.11
C GLU A 380 12.25 -7.25 -0.22
N VAL A 381 12.82 -6.50 -1.16
CA VAL A 381 12.25 -6.28 -2.50
C VAL A 381 12.00 -7.61 -3.22
N ALA A 382 12.96 -8.54 -3.17
CA ALA A 382 12.81 -9.87 -3.77
C ALA A 382 11.68 -10.68 -3.10
N VAL A 383 11.63 -10.69 -1.76
CA VAL A 383 10.60 -11.41 -1.00
C VAL A 383 9.22 -10.81 -1.26
N LEU A 384 9.10 -9.48 -1.32
CA LEU A 384 7.83 -8.81 -1.59
C LEU A 384 7.35 -9.02 -3.04
N SER A 385 8.26 -9.06 -4.02
CA SER A 385 7.92 -9.41 -5.40
C SER A 385 7.42 -10.86 -5.50
N TYR A 386 8.11 -11.79 -4.82
CA TYR A 386 7.65 -13.17 -4.71
C TYR A 386 6.28 -13.27 -4.04
N ALA A 387 6.06 -12.50 -2.97
CA ALA A 387 4.78 -12.44 -2.26
C ALA A 387 3.62 -11.98 -3.17
N LEU A 388 3.87 -10.99 -4.04
CA LEU A 388 2.90 -10.55 -5.03
C LEU A 388 2.58 -11.67 -6.03
N ALA A 389 3.58 -12.37 -6.52
CA ALA A 389 3.40 -13.49 -7.43
C ALA A 389 2.59 -14.63 -6.77
N ASP A 390 2.90 -14.98 -5.50
CA ASP A 390 2.16 -15.97 -4.72
C ASP A 390 0.69 -15.55 -4.48
N LYS A 391 0.45 -14.26 -4.18
CA LYS A 391 -0.90 -13.71 -4.05
C LYS A 391 -1.69 -13.87 -5.36
N ILE A 392 -1.12 -13.50 -6.50
CA ILE A 392 -1.77 -13.63 -7.81
C ILE A 392 -2.01 -15.10 -8.15
N LYS A 393 -1.04 -15.98 -7.93
CA LYS A 393 -1.19 -17.41 -8.14
C LYS A 393 -2.38 -17.95 -7.34
N SER A 394 -2.47 -17.60 -6.06
CA SER A 394 -3.56 -18.04 -5.20
C SER A 394 -4.93 -17.51 -5.65
N LEU A 395 -4.99 -16.28 -6.18
CA LEU A 395 -6.21 -15.71 -6.77
C LEU A 395 -6.58 -16.43 -8.07
N MET A 396 -5.61 -16.70 -8.95
CA MET A 396 -5.83 -17.47 -10.18
C MET A 396 -6.32 -18.88 -9.89
N ASP A 397 -5.70 -19.57 -8.94
CA ASP A 397 -6.10 -20.92 -8.54
C ASP A 397 -7.54 -20.94 -8.01
N THR A 398 -7.92 -19.98 -7.17
CA THR A 398 -9.31 -19.87 -6.67
C THR A 398 -10.29 -19.59 -7.80
N THR A 399 -9.93 -18.73 -8.76
CA THR A 399 -10.76 -18.42 -9.93
C THR A 399 -10.93 -19.65 -10.81
N LEU A 400 -9.85 -20.36 -11.12
CA LEU A 400 -9.86 -21.59 -11.91
C LEU A 400 -10.68 -22.69 -11.22
N HIS A 401 -10.55 -22.84 -9.90
CA HIS A 401 -11.37 -23.78 -9.14
C HIS A 401 -12.85 -23.42 -9.20
N THR A 402 -13.18 -22.15 -9.11
CA THR A 402 -14.57 -21.67 -9.21
C THR A 402 -15.14 -21.91 -10.61
N GLN A 403 -14.36 -21.59 -11.64
CA GLN A 403 -14.75 -21.85 -13.04
C GLN A 403 -14.93 -23.35 -13.30
N ARG A 404 -14.03 -24.19 -12.79
CA ARG A 404 -14.17 -25.67 -12.92
C ARG A 404 -15.41 -26.20 -12.20
N ARG A 405 -15.74 -25.64 -11.03
CA ARG A 405 -16.99 -25.99 -10.32
C ARG A 405 -18.21 -25.57 -11.11
N LEU A 406 -18.21 -24.36 -11.66
CA LEU A 406 -19.30 -23.86 -12.50
C LEU A 406 -19.49 -24.72 -13.76
N LEU A 407 -18.40 -25.03 -14.46
CA LEU A 407 -18.44 -25.92 -15.62
C LEU A 407 -18.97 -27.33 -15.28
N LYS A 408 -18.59 -27.88 -14.12
CA LYS A 408 -19.12 -29.16 -13.65
C LYS A 408 -20.63 -29.07 -13.36
N GLN A 409 -21.10 -27.97 -12.79
CA GLN A 409 -22.54 -27.74 -12.55
C GLN A 409 -23.31 -27.58 -13.87
N LEU A 410 -22.75 -26.82 -14.82
CA LEU A 410 -23.36 -26.68 -16.13
C LEU A 410 -23.46 -28.01 -16.87
N ARG A 411 -22.39 -28.82 -16.85
CA ARG A 411 -22.43 -30.18 -17.44
C ARG A 411 -23.46 -31.10 -16.77
N LYS A 412 -23.60 -31.02 -15.43
CA LYS A 412 -24.64 -31.79 -14.72
C LYS A 412 -26.04 -31.34 -15.14
N ARG A 413 -26.25 -30.01 -15.26
CA ARG A 413 -27.53 -29.47 -15.73
C ARG A 413 -27.85 -29.91 -17.16
N HIS A 414 -26.84 -29.85 -18.03
CA HIS A 414 -27.02 -30.27 -19.43
C HIS A 414 -27.40 -31.75 -19.52
N ARG A 415 -26.71 -32.63 -18.79
CA ARG A 415 -27.08 -34.06 -18.73
C ARG A 415 -28.48 -34.30 -18.17
N ALA A 416 -28.89 -33.53 -17.15
CA ALA A 416 -30.24 -33.63 -16.62
C ALA A 416 -31.28 -33.13 -17.64
N GLN A 417 -30.97 -32.10 -18.42
CA GLN A 417 -31.83 -31.65 -19.51
C GLN A 417 -31.93 -32.70 -20.64
N ASP A 418 -30.79 -33.31 -21.00
CA ASP A 418 -30.75 -34.34 -22.03
C ASP A 418 -31.59 -35.56 -21.58
N GLN A 419 -31.48 -35.95 -20.30
CA GLN A 419 -32.33 -37.03 -19.74
C GLN A 419 -33.82 -36.69 -19.73
N LEU A 420 -34.14 -35.40 -19.41
CA LEU A 420 -35.52 -34.94 -19.43
C LEU A 420 -36.08 -34.91 -20.86
N VAL A 421 -35.27 -34.49 -21.84
CA VAL A 421 -35.64 -34.49 -23.27
C VAL A 421 -35.86 -35.91 -23.75
N GLU A 422 -35.02 -36.86 -23.32
CA GLU A 422 -35.20 -38.28 -23.69
C GLU A 422 -36.46 -38.87 -23.07
N GLN A 423 -36.72 -38.58 -21.77
CA GLN A 423 -37.98 -38.99 -21.14
C GLN A 423 -39.20 -38.36 -21.78
N LEU A 424 -39.10 -37.11 -22.24
CA LEU A 424 -40.19 -36.46 -23.00
C LEU A 424 -40.41 -37.12 -24.34
N ARG A 425 -39.35 -37.56 -25.04
CA ARG A 425 -39.43 -38.29 -26.32
C ARG A 425 -40.04 -39.67 -26.11
N GLU A 426 -39.60 -40.39 -25.05
CA GLU A 426 -40.21 -41.70 -24.71
C GLU A 426 -41.70 -41.57 -24.37
N ASN A 427 -42.05 -40.55 -23.55
CA ASN A 427 -43.45 -40.26 -23.24
C ASN A 427 -44.28 -39.85 -24.48
N GLN A 428 -43.64 -39.14 -25.42
CA GLN A 428 -44.29 -38.72 -26.65
C GLN A 428 -44.51 -39.93 -27.58
N ALA A 429 -43.48 -40.77 -27.71
CA ALA A 429 -43.59 -42.01 -28.45
C ALA A 429 -44.66 -42.96 -27.87
N LEU A 430 -44.73 -43.04 -26.52
CA LEU A 430 -45.78 -43.81 -25.86
C LEU A 430 -47.17 -43.21 -26.08
N LYS A 431 -47.29 -41.87 -26.07
CA LYS A 431 -48.53 -41.19 -26.41
C LYS A 431 -48.95 -41.42 -27.87
N ASP A 432 -47.98 -41.39 -28.78
CA ASP A 432 -48.24 -41.63 -30.20
C ASP A 432 -48.65 -43.07 -30.45
N GLN A 433 -48.04 -44.05 -29.74
CA GLN A 433 -48.50 -45.44 -29.74
C GLN A 433 -49.92 -45.60 -29.17
N LEU A 434 -50.20 -44.94 -28.02
CA LEU A 434 -51.52 -44.97 -27.42
C LEU A 434 -52.57 -44.28 -28.34
N ASN A 435 -52.18 -43.18 -29.01
CA ASN A 435 -53.08 -42.53 -29.97
C ASN A 435 -53.33 -43.39 -31.21
N THR A 436 -52.30 -44.09 -31.73
CA THR A 436 -52.51 -45.04 -32.85
C THR A 436 -53.35 -46.23 -32.47
N GLU A 437 -53.19 -46.78 -31.22
CA GLU A 437 -54.09 -47.83 -30.71
C GLU A 437 -55.51 -47.29 -30.50
N LEU A 438 -55.63 -46.05 -29.95
CA LEU A 438 -56.93 -45.38 -29.78
C LEU A 438 -57.58 -45.05 -31.14
N GLU A 439 -56.81 -44.59 -32.11
CA GLU A 439 -57.30 -44.33 -33.47
C GLU A 439 -57.72 -45.62 -34.17
N ALA A 440 -56.95 -46.72 -33.99
CA ALA A 440 -57.35 -48.04 -34.49
C ALA A 440 -58.66 -48.55 -33.87
N LEU A 441 -58.79 -48.32 -32.54
CA LEU A 441 -59.98 -48.70 -31.80
C LEU A 441 -61.20 -47.83 -32.16
N VAL A 442 -60.96 -46.54 -32.33
CA VAL A 442 -61.96 -45.55 -32.79
C VAL A 442 -62.33 -45.78 -34.24
N ALA A 443 -61.35 -46.11 -35.12
CA ALA A 443 -61.63 -46.45 -36.49
C ALA A 443 -62.49 -47.69 -36.63
N CYS A 444 -62.21 -48.77 -35.80
CA CYS A 444 -62.99 -49.97 -35.77
C CYS A 444 -64.43 -49.72 -35.31
N ARG A 445 -64.63 -48.75 -34.42
CA ARG A 445 -65.99 -48.40 -33.94
C ARG A 445 -66.67 -47.32 -34.76
N THR A 446 -65.93 -46.50 -35.45
CA THR A 446 -66.48 -45.46 -36.35
C THR A 446 -66.86 -46.01 -37.71
N ASP A 447 -66.28 -47.13 -38.13
CA ASP A 447 -66.75 -47.80 -39.38
C ASP A 447 -68.10 -48.44 -39.19
N GLU A 448 -68.46 -48.88 -37.98
CA GLU A 448 -69.82 -49.27 -37.68
C GLU A 448 -70.83 -48.10 -37.67
N LEU A 449 -70.39 -46.90 -37.38
CA LEU A 449 -71.24 -45.69 -37.37
C LEU A 449 -71.16 -44.86 -38.67
N ARG A 450 -70.17 -45.10 -39.47
CA ARG A 450 -69.94 -44.33 -40.81
C ARG A 450 -70.83 -44.75 -41.92
N GLN A 451 -71.45 -45.92 -41.88
CA GLN A 451 -72.43 -46.32 -42.91
C GLN A 451 -73.73 -45.50 -42.91
N GLN A 452 -73.94 -44.65 -41.90
CA GLN A 452 -75.18 -43.86 -41.85
C GLN A 452 -75.01 -42.32 -42.02
N ASN A 453 -73.78 -41.77 -42.02
CA ASN A 453 -73.66 -40.29 -41.98
C ASN A 453 -72.61 -39.68 -42.92
N ASP A 454 -72.11 -40.33 -43.91
CA ASP A 454 -70.92 -40.04 -44.67
C ASP A 454 -70.98 -38.95 -45.73
N THR A 455 -72.05 -38.26 -45.87
CA THR A 455 -72.12 -37.27 -46.98
C THR A 455 -72.12 -35.79 -46.55
N ILE A 456 -72.30 -35.46 -45.31
CA ILE A 456 -72.43 -34.04 -44.91
C ILE A 456 -71.26 -33.58 -43.95
N ALA A 457 -70.54 -34.49 -43.34
CA ALA A 457 -69.51 -34.10 -42.34
C ALA A 457 -68.09 -33.93 -42.91
N ALA A 458 -67.83 -34.40 -44.17
CA ALA A 458 -66.46 -34.41 -44.71
C ALA A 458 -65.93 -33.03 -45.13
N GLN A 459 -66.78 -32.14 -45.62
CA GLN A 459 -66.32 -30.84 -46.14
C GLN A 459 -66.12 -29.75 -45.02
N ASN A 460 -66.77 -29.88 -43.92
CA ASN A 460 -66.61 -28.87 -42.86
C ASN A 460 -65.48 -29.18 -41.84
N ARG A 461 -64.90 -30.36 -41.83
CA ARG A 461 -63.80 -30.73 -40.92
C ARG A 461 -62.43 -30.28 -41.40
N GLU A 462 -62.20 -30.27 -42.68
CA GLU A 462 -60.87 -29.95 -43.26
C GLU A 462 -60.49 -28.49 -43.11
N LEU A 463 -61.46 -27.58 -43.02
CA LEU A 463 -61.24 -26.13 -42.84
C LEU A 463 -61.02 -25.72 -41.39
N LEU A 464 -61.52 -26.52 -40.42
CA LEU A 464 -61.35 -26.19 -38.97
C LEU A 464 -60.04 -26.72 -38.38
N GLU A 465 -59.53 -27.85 -38.87
CA GLU A 465 -58.28 -28.43 -38.38
C GLU A 465 -57.05 -27.63 -38.75
N THR A 466 -57.02 -27.09 -39.97
CA THR A 466 -55.87 -26.28 -40.43
C THR A 466 -55.73 -24.94 -39.71
N ASN A 467 -56.82 -24.33 -39.30
CA ASN A 467 -56.78 -23.04 -38.61
C ASN A 467 -56.48 -23.20 -37.08
N SER A 468 -56.86 -24.35 -36.50
CA SER A 468 -56.56 -24.59 -35.06
C SER A 468 -55.10 -24.98 -34.84
N LEU A 469 -54.46 -25.68 -35.79
CA LEU A 469 -53.05 -26.07 -35.69
C LEU A 469 -52.10 -24.86 -35.78
N LEU A 470 -52.42 -23.89 -36.63
CA LEU A 470 -51.66 -22.63 -36.78
C LEU A 470 -51.76 -21.75 -35.52
N ALA A 471 -52.93 -21.70 -34.88
CA ALA A 471 -53.13 -20.93 -33.67
C ALA A 471 -52.40 -21.54 -32.42
N LEU A 472 -52.34 -22.88 -32.35
CA LEU A 472 -51.65 -23.57 -31.28
C LEU A 472 -50.11 -23.47 -31.36
N GLN A 473 -49.56 -23.51 -32.58
CA GLN A 473 -48.12 -23.35 -32.76
C GLN A 473 -47.63 -21.94 -32.40
N SER A 474 -48.40 -20.90 -32.73
CA SER A 474 -48.02 -19.52 -32.40
C SER A 474 -48.14 -19.23 -30.89
N ALA A 475 -49.16 -19.81 -30.23
CA ALA A 475 -49.34 -19.66 -28.78
C ALA A 475 -48.29 -20.42 -27.96
N ALA A 476 -47.83 -21.58 -28.41
CA ALA A 476 -46.78 -22.36 -27.76
C ALA A 476 -45.43 -21.68 -27.81
N ILE A 477 -45.10 -21.01 -28.94
CA ILE A 477 -43.86 -20.26 -29.10
C ILE A 477 -43.85 -19.00 -28.19
N GLU A 478 -44.97 -18.30 -28.08
CA GLU A 478 -45.09 -17.15 -27.19
C GLU A 478 -45.03 -17.53 -25.70
N GLN A 479 -45.53 -18.71 -25.36
CA GLN A 479 -45.49 -19.22 -23.98
C GLN A 479 -44.07 -19.65 -23.59
N LEU A 480 -43.36 -20.33 -24.49
CA LEU A 480 -41.96 -20.72 -24.28
C LEU A 480 -41.03 -19.52 -24.10
N ASN A 481 -41.24 -18.44 -24.87
CA ASN A 481 -40.49 -17.23 -24.71
C ASN A 481 -40.78 -16.46 -23.41
N ARG A 482 -42.02 -16.55 -22.90
CA ARG A 482 -42.40 -15.97 -21.61
C ARG A 482 -41.86 -16.80 -20.45
N ASP A 483 -41.86 -18.10 -20.55
CA ASP A 483 -41.37 -19.02 -19.50
C ASP A 483 -39.85 -18.95 -19.40
N LEU A 484 -39.11 -18.83 -20.54
CA LEU A 484 -37.68 -18.64 -20.56
C LEU A 484 -37.24 -17.31 -19.90
N SER A 485 -38.05 -16.26 -20.10
CA SER A 485 -37.79 -14.95 -19.48
C SER A 485 -38.11 -14.93 -17.99
N ARG A 486 -39.12 -15.70 -17.55
CA ARG A 486 -39.45 -15.91 -16.13
C ARG A 486 -38.42 -16.77 -15.44
N ASP A 487 -38.00 -17.87 -16.04
CA ASP A 487 -36.99 -18.78 -15.46
C ASP A 487 -35.66 -18.04 -15.21
N LEU A 488 -35.26 -17.10 -16.08
CA LEU A 488 -34.10 -16.23 -15.88
C LEU A 488 -34.29 -15.26 -14.71
N GLN A 489 -35.50 -14.79 -14.49
CA GLN A 489 -35.83 -13.87 -13.40
C GLN A 489 -35.98 -14.62 -12.08
N ASP A 490 -36.68 -15.76 -12.12
CA ASP A 490 -36.90 -16.65 -10.98
C ASP A 490 -35.59 -17.30 -10.50
N GLN A 491 -34.63 -17.58 -11.40
CA GLN A 491 -33.28 -18.04 -11.00
C GLN A 491 -32.49 -16.97 -10.28
N LYS A 492 -32.66 -15.70 -10.61
CA LYS A 492 -32.07 -14.58 -9.86
C LYS A 492 -32.73 -14.43 -8.48
N GLU A 493 -34.04 -14.51 -8.43
CA GLU A 493 -34.80 -14.39 -7.18
C GLU A 493 -34.67 -15.61 -6.28
N ALA A 494 -34.65 -16.81 -6.85
CA ALA A 494 -34.42 -18.06 -6.11
C ALA A 494 -33.01 -18.13 -5.50
N ARG A 495 -32.01 -17.53 -6.16
CA ARG A 495 -30.65 -17.37 -5.62
C ARG A 495 -30.61 -16.44 -4.42
N LEU A 496 -31.47 -15.41 -4.38
CA LEU A 496 -31.61 -14.47 -3.29
C LEU A 496 -32.49 -15.03 -2.13
N GLN A 497 -33.24 -16.08 -2.36
CA GLN A 497 -34.07 -16.75 -1.33
C GLN A 497 -33.36 -17.89 -0.60
N ALA A 498 -32.17 -18.31 -1.04
CA ALA A 498 -31.34 -19.26 -0.33
C ALA A 498 -30.87 -18.68 1.02
N ARG A 499 -31.15 -19.36 2.11
CA ARG A 499 -31.01 -18.90 3.52
C ARG A 499 -29.63 -18.47 3.99
N GLU A 500 -28.60 -18.62 3.18
CA GLU A 500 -27.21 -18.34 3.55
C GLU A 500 -26.50 -17.58 2.42
N PHE A 501 -26.88 -16.31 2.23
CA PHE A 501 -26.20 -15.42 1.29
C PHE A 501 -25.27 -14.54 2.10
N ASP A 502 -23.95 -14.73 1.96
CA ASP A 502 -22.94 -13.89 2.58
C ASP A 502 -22.91 -12.50 1.90
N PHE A 503 -22.51 -11.48 2.68
CA PHE A 503 -22.35 -10.11 2.18
C PHE A 503 -21.38 -10.02 0.99
N GLY A 504 -20.36 -10.90 0.94
CA GLY A 504 -19.42 -11.00 -0.18
C GLY A 504 -20.10 -11.41 -1.48
N GLU A 505 -20.96 -12.39 -1.44
CA GLU A 505 -21.73 -12.86 -2.60
C GLU A 505 -22.81 -11.86 -3.04
N PHE A 506 -23.45 -11.20 -2.07
CA PHE A 506 -24.40 -10.12 -2.35
C PHE A 506 -23.71 -8.93 -3.02
N SER A 507 -22.50 -8.58 -2.58
CA SER A 507 -21.68 -7.53 -3.19
C SER A 507 -21.20 -7.87 -4.60
N GLN A 508 -21.12 -9.12 -4.99
CA GLN A 508 -20.82 -9.50 -6.38
C GLN A 508 -22.02 -9.27 -7.31
N LEU A 509 -23.24 -9.42 -6.79
CA LEU A 509 -24.48 -9.12 -7.53
C LEU A 509 -24.72 -7.60 -7.64
N TYR A 510 -24.33 -6.87 -6.57
CA TYR A 510 -24.47 -5.41 -6.48
C TYR A 510 -23.13 -4.79 -6.08
N PRO A 511 -22.13 -4.77 -7.01
CA PRO A 511 -20.75 -4.47 -6.69
C PRO A 511 -20.52 -3.01 -6.27
N ASP A 512 -21.38 -2.11 -6.70
CA ASP A 512 -21.24 -0.69 -6.43
C ASP A 512 -22.58 0.01 -6.21
N LYS A 513 -22.50 1.28 -5.89
CA LYS A 513 -23.66 2.15 -5.71
C LYS A 513 -24.53 2.24 -6.97
N ASP A 514 -23.91 2.22 -8.13
CA ASP A 514 -24.62 2.42 -9.41
C ASP A 514 -25.39 1.17 -9.80
N ALA A 515 -24.85 -0.01 -9.50
CA ALA A 515 -25.58 -1.28 -9.65
C ALA A 515 -26.84 -1.33 -8.76
N CYS A 516 -26.72 -0.90 -7.51
CA CYS A 516 -27.84 -0.82 -6.59
C CYS A 516 -28.90 0.20 -7.06
N LEU A 517 -28.48 1.37 -7.52
CA LEU A 517 -29.39 2.41 -7.99
C LEU A 517 -30.09 1.99 -9.28
N ARG A 518 -29.40 1.29 -10.18
CA ARG A 518 -29.99 0.71 -11.39
C ARG A 518 -31.09 -0.28 -11.04
N TYR A 519 -30.74 -1.22 -10.16
CA TYR A 519 -31.69 -2.24 -9.69
C TYR A 519 -32.94 -1.62 -9.06
N LEU A 520 -32.77 -0.62 -8.18
CA LEU A 520 -33.89 0.10 -7.57
C LEU A 520 -34.72 0.89 -8.61
N ALA A 521 -34.09 1.46 -9.61
CA ALA A 521 -34.76 2.18 -10.67
C ALA A 521 -35.59 1.24 -11.54
N ASP A 522 -35.04 0.08 -11.89
CA ASP A 522 -35.73 -0.95 -12.67
C ASP A 522 -36.96 -1.46 -11.91
N LEU A 523 -36.82 -1.79 -10.64
CA LEU A 523 -37.95 -2.20 -9.80
C LEU A 523 -39.01 -1.09 -9.65
N LYS A 524 -38.55 0.12 -9.33
CA LYS A 524 -39.46 1.25 -9.04
C LYS A 524 -40.33 1.61 -10.24
N TRP A 525 -39.75 1.54 -11.43
CA TRP A 525 -40.44 1.96 -12.67
C TRP A 525 -40.79 0.79 -13.59
N GLN A 526 -40.83 -0.43 -13.05
CA GLN A 526 -41.20 -1.64 -13.78
C GLN A 526 -42.60 -1.54 -14.41
N HIS A 527 -43.54 -0.90 -13.72
CA HIS A 527 -44.92 -0.68 -14.18
C HIS A 527 -45.17 0.71 -14.76
N GLY A 528 -44.09 1.44 -15.11
CA GLY A 528 -44.16 2.78 -15.65
C GLY A 528 -43.83 3.88 -14.62
N TYR A 529 -43.60 5.07 -15.12
CA TYR A 529 -43.30 6.22 -14.27
C TYR A 529 -44.56 7.04 -13.98
N ARG A 530 -44.80 7.40 -12.72
CA ARG A 530 -45.83 8.36 -12.33
C ARG A 530 -45.24 9.36 -11.36
N CYS A 531 -45.27 10.65 -11.72
CA CYS A 531 -44.69 11.72 -10.93
C CYS A 531 -45.41 11.88 -9.59
N ARG A 532 -44.71 11.79 -8.48
CA ARG A 532 -45.24 11.96 -7.12
C ARG A 532 -45.74 13.35 -6.84
N LYS A 533 -45.22 14.37 -7.56
CA LYS A 533 -45.61 15.76 -7.33
C LYS A 533 -46.86 16.18 -8.13
N CYS A 534 -47.06 15.69 -9.32
CA CYS A 534 -48.12 16.15 -10.24
C CYS A 534 -48.86 15.03 -10.98
N GLY A 535 -48.59 13.74 -10.68
CA GLY A 535 -49.28 12.60 -11.27
C GLY A 535 -48.97 12.32 -12.74
N HIS A 536 -48.13 13.11 -13.39
CA HIS A 536 -47.82 12.96 -14.81
C HIS A 536 -46.98 11.67 -15.10
N GLU A 537 -47.31 10.98 -16.18
CA GLU A 537 -46.72 9.65 -16.45
C GLU A 537 -45.49 9.66 -17.40
N LYS A 538 -45.14 10.83 -17.97
CA LYS A 538 -43.96 10.94 -18.85
C LYS A 538 -42.76 11.52 -18.11
N SER A 539 -41.61 10.86 -18.26
CA SER A 539 -40.33 11.30 -17.70
C SER A 539 -39.22 11.30 -18.73
N CYS A 540 -38.17 12.04 -18.46
CA CYS A 540 -36.88 11.92 -19.14
C CYS A 540 -35.80 11.63 -18.11
N GLU A 541 -34.63 11.19 -18.55
CA GLU A 541 -33.47 11.00 -17.70
C GLU A 541 -33.05 12.30 -17.02
N ALA A 542 -32.70 12.23 -15.77
CA ALA A 542 -32.18 13.37 -15.00
C ALA A 542 -30.65 13.40 -15.11
N ARG A 543 -30.04 14.48 -14.55
CA ARG A 543 -28.58 14.63 -14.50
C ARG A 543 -27.92 13.64 -13.52
N GLU A 544 -28.68 13.20 -12.53
CA GLU A 544 -28.23 12.18 -11.57
C GLU A 544 -28.43 10.79 -12.16
N PRO A 545 -27.48 9.87 -12.00
CA PRO A 545 -27.59 8.50 -12.50
C PRO A 545 -28.86 7.82 -11.97
N PHE A 546 -29.58 7.14 -12.83
CA PHE A 546 -30.79 6.35 -12.49
C PHE A 546 -31.90 7.16 -11.82
N ALA A 547 -31.97 8.47 -12.08
CA ALA A 547 -33.06 9.33 -11.65
C ALA A 547 -33.92 9.75 -12.86
N ARG A 548 -35.22 9.95 -12.64
CA ARG A 548 -36.15 10.41 -13.65
C ARG A 548 -36.67 11.81 -13.36
N ARG A 549 -36.77 12.62 -14.38
CA ARG A 549 -37.31 13.98 -14.29
C ARG A 549 -38.66 14.05 -14.99
N CYS A 550 -39.66 14.48 -14.27
CA CYS A 550 -40.99 14.71 -14.83
C CYS A 550 -40.96 15.76 -15.95
N THR A 551 -41.53 15.43 -17.10
CA THR A 551 -41.56 16.34 -18.25
C THR A 551 -42.51 17.53 -18.04
N ARG A 552 -43.48 17.43 -17.10
CA ARG A 552 -44.47 18.47 -16.82
C ARG A 552 -44.02 19.44 -15.72
N CYS A 553 -43.68 18.95 -14.53
CA CYS A 553 -43.36 19.80 -13.38
C CYS A 553 -41.85 19.91 -13.09
N ARG A 554 -40.97 19.25 -13.88
CA ARG A 554 -39.51 19.18 -13.74
C ARG A 554 -39.02 18.59 -12.42
N TYR A 555 -39.91 18.02 -11.61
CA TYR A 555 -39.54 17.33 -10.40
C TYR A 555 -38.59 16.17 -10.75
N VAL A 556 -37.45 16.14 -10.05
CA VAL A 556 -36.48 15.07 -10.20
C VAL A 556 -36.70 14.05 -9.09
N GLU A 557 -36.87 12.82 -9.47
CA GLU A 557 -37.08 11.69 -8.58
C GLU A 557 -35.94 10.71 -8.72
N SER A 558 -35.17 10.53 -7.65
CA SER A 558 -34.11 9.51 -7.63
C SER A 558 -34.68 8.11 -7.42
N ALA A 559 -33.89 7.11 -7.72
CA ALA A 559 -34.26 5.72 -7.48
C ALA A 559 -34.59 5.43 -6.02
N THR A 560 -33.98 6.14 -5.07
CA THR A 560 -34.19 5.96 -3.64
C THR A 560 -35.36 6.77 -3.07
N THR A 561 -35.85 7.76 -3.79
CA THR A 561 -36.98 8.58 -3.30
C THR A 561 -38.22 7.74 -3.11
N GLY A 562 -38.84 7.79 -1.93
CA GLY A 562 -40.00 6.98 -1.59
C GLY A 562 -39.70 5.52 -1.40
N THR A 563 -38.51 5.21 -0.96
CA THR A 563 -38.13 3.87 -0.54
C THR A 563 -37.60 3.91 0.89
N LEU A 564 -37.48 2.76 1.52
CA LEU A 564 -36.82 2.62 2.83
C LEU A 564 -35.38 3.16 2.83
N LEU A 565 -34.76 3.24 1.66
CA LEU A 565 -33.39 3.68 1.47
C LEU A 565 -33.26 5.21 1.29
N GLN A 566 -34.36 5.92 1.31
CA GLN A 566 -34.34 7.39 1.23
C GLN A 566 -33.64 7.99 2.45
N LYS A 567 -32.73 8.97 2.22
CA LYS A 567 -31.89 9.61 3.25
C LYS A 567 -30.97 8.64 4.02
N CYS A 568 -30.64 7.48 3.45
CA CYS A 568 -29.71 6.54 4.08
C CYS A 568 -28.31 7.17 4.19
N LYS A 569 -27.73 7.16 5.41
CA LYS A 569 -26.43 7.81 5.73
C LYS A 569 -25.22 6.89 5.60
N PHE A 570 -25.41 5.66 5.19
CA PHE A 570 -24.35 4.67 5.01
C PHE A 570 -24.47 4.01 3.61
N PRO A 571 -23.48 3.24 3.14
CA PRO A 571 -23.45 2.73 1.76
C PRO A 571 -24.70 1.95 1.39
N ILE A 572 -25.29 2.29 0.25
CA ILE A 572 -26.59 1.75 -0.21
C ILE A 572 -26.53 0.23 -0.39
N VAL A 573 -25.37 -0.33 -0.75
CA VAL A 573 -25.16 -1.78 -0.85
C VAL A 573 -25.42 -2.45 0.50
N LYS A 574 -24.85 -1.89 1.58
CA LYS A 574 -25.06 -2.37 2.95
C LYS A 574 -26.51 -2.20 3.42
N ALA A 575 -27.14 -1.12 2.99
CA ALA A 575 -28.54 -0.87 3.31
C ALA A 575 -29.49 -1.85 2.59
N LEU A 576 -29.20 -2.12 1.32
CA LEU A 576 -29.95 -3.09 0.53
C LEU A 576 -29.82 -4.51 1.09
N TYR A 577 -28.60 -4.88 1.47
CA TYR A 577 -28.34 -6.17 2.12
C TYR A 577 -29.00 -6.29 3.51
N ALA A 578 -29.05 -5.21 4.26
CA ALA A 578 -29.76 -5.18 5.54
C ALA A 578 -31.27 -5.47 5.39
N VAL A 579 -31.90 -4.89 4.37
CA VAL A 579 -33.32 -5.18 4.07
C VAL A 579 -33.50 -6.64 3.67
N PHE A 580 -32.62 -7.15 2.82
CA PHE A 580 -32.61 -8.56 2.43
C PHE A 580 -32.48 -9.50 3.63
N LEU A 581 -31.48 -9.28 4.51
CA LEU A 581 -31.24 -10.11 5.69
C LEU A 581 -32.44 -10.09 6.66
N LEU A 582 -32.96 -8.92 6.95
CA LEU A 582 -34.09 -8.78 7.87
C LEU A 582 -35.36 -9.45 7.32
N HIS A 583 -35.54 -9.38 6.00
CA HIS A 583 -36.65 -10.09 5.35
C HIS A 583 -36.41 -11.61 5.36
N ALA A 584 -35.24 -12.08 4.95
CA ALA A 584 -34.90 -13.51 4.88
C ALA A 584 -35.03 -14.22 6.25
N HIS A 585 -34.68 -13.52 7.32
CA HIS A 585 -34.80 -14.02 8.69
C HIS A 585 -36.14 -13.64 9.36
N ARG A 586 -37.11 -13.19 8.59
CA ARG A 586 -38.46 -12.83 9.07
C ARG A 586 -38.45 -11.80 10.21
N GLY A 587 -37.50 -10.89 10.22
CA GLY A 587 -37.33 -9.86 11.26
C GLY A 587 -36.65 -10.36 12.54
N ARG A 588 -36.27 -11.64 12.64
CA ARG A 588 -35.64 -12.24 13.84
C ARG A 588 -34.11 -12.06 13.87
N TYR A 589 -33.57 -11.12 13.15
CA TYR A 589 -32.14 -10.85 13.12
C TYR A 589 -31.81 -9.75 14.13
N ALA A 590 -30.90 -10.02 15.07
CA ALA A 590 -30.59 -9.09 16.14
C ALA A 590 -29.89 -7.81 15.58
N PRO A 591 -30.32 -6.59 15.93
CA PRO A 591 -29.69 -5.35 15.44
C PRO A 591 -28.19 -5.24 15.77
N ALA A 592 -27.75 -5.82 16.88
CA ALA A 592 -26.35 -5.89 17.25
C ALA A 592 -25.53 -6.80 16.32
N GLU A 593 -26.11 -7.88 15.87
CA GLU A 593 -25.50 -8.80 14.92
C GLU A 593 -25.47 -8.20 13.51
N LEU A 594 -26.55 -7.52 13.13
CA LEU A 594 -26.61 -6.75 11.89
C LEU A 594 -25.52 -5.65 11.86
N ALA A 595 -25.27 -4.99 12.99
CA ALA A 595 -24.21 -3.99 13.12
C ALA A 595 -22.82 -4.61 12.86
N ARG A 596 -22.60 -5.83 13.33
CA ARG A 596 -21.33 -6.55 13.14
C ARG A 596 -21.15 -7.01 11.69
N VAL A 597 -22.18 -7.61 11.10
CA VAL A 597 -22.13 -8.13 9.72
C VAL A 597 -21.94 -7.01 8.71
N LEU A 598 -22.57 -5.86 8.93
CA LEU A 598 -22.49 -4.71 8.03
C LEU A 598 -21.37 -3.72 8.41
N GLU A 599 -20.65 -3.97 9.51
CA GLU A 599 -19.63 -3.06 10.05
C GLU A 599 -20.16 -1.63 10.19
N LEU A 600 -21.32 -1.49 10.83
CA LEU A 600 -21.98 -0.22 11.10
C LEU A 600 -21.93 0.09 12.60
N ARG A 601 -22.06 1.38 12.93
CA ARG A 601 -22.22 1.77 14.33
C ARG A 601 -23.52 1.15 14.88
N PRO A 602 -23.52 0.59 16.11
CA PRO A 602 -24.69 -0.06 16.67
C PRO A 602 -25.96 0.81 16.64
N ALA A 603 -25.84 2.10 16.96
CA ALA A 603 -26.96 3.04 16.89
C ALA A 603 -27.52 3.21 15.46
N THR A 604 -26.66 3.25 14.46
CA THR A 604 -27.06 3.37 13.05
C THR A 604 -27.75 2.09 12.57
N SER A 605 -27.18 0.94 12.93
CA SER A 605 -27.74 -0.36 12.60
C SER A 605 -29.10 -0.54 13.28
N TRP A 606 -29.20 -0.20 14.57
CA TRP A 606 -30.44 -0.28 15.31
C TRP A 606 -31.54 0.59 14.70
N ALA A 607 -31.25 1.86 14.44
CA ALA A 607 -32.23 2.78 13.85
C ALA A 607 -32.71 2.33 12.47
N PHE A 608 -31.79 1.81 11.65
CA PHE A 608 -32.15 1.31 10.33
C PHE A 608 -32.93 -0.01 10.41
N ALA A 609 -32.55 -0.91 11.32
CA ALA A 609 -33.26 -2.15 11.55
C ALA A 609 -34.70 -1.89 12.02
N GLN A 610 -34.91 -0.95 12.94
CA GLN A 610 -36.25 -0.55 13.38
C GLN A 610 -37.12 -0.04 12.23
N LYS A 611 -36.52 0.77 11.35
CA LYS A 611 -37.22 1.26 10.17
C LYS A 611 -37.67 0.13 9.23
N VAL A 612 -36.79 -0.85 9.02
CA VAL A 612 -37.11 -2.02 8.17
C VAL A 612 -38.12 -2.95 8.84
N LEU A 613 -37.98 -3.18 10.15
CA LEU A 613 -38.92 -4.04 10.90
C LEU A 613 -40.32 -3.44 10.91
N ALA A 614 -40.43 -2.12 11.12
CA ALA A 614 -41.73 -1.44 11.05
C ALA A 614 -42.39 -1.55 9.67
N ALA A 615 -41.59 -1.52 8.60
CA ALA A 615 -42.10 -1.74 7.24
C ALA A 615 -42.54 -3.21 7.02
N LEU A 616 -41.75 -4.16 7.53
CA LEU A 616 -42.09 -5.58 7.48
C LEU A 616 -43.39 -5.91 8.24
N ASP A 617 -43.59 -5.31 9.43
CA ASP A 617 -44.77 -5.52 10.23
C ASP A 617 -46.02 -4.92 9.56
N ARG A 618 -45.89 -3.71 8.98
CA ARG A 618 -46.98 -3.12 8.20
C ARG A 618 -47.34 -3.96 6.98
N ARG A 619 -46.32 -4.46 6.27
CA ARG A 619 -46.57 -5.30 5.10
C ARG A 619 -47.25 -6.61 5.46
N ARG A 620 -46.90 -7.23 6.58
CA ARG A 620 -47.56 -8.45 7.11
C ARG A 620 -49.01 -8.23 7.50
N GLN A 621 -49.39 -7.03 7.88
CA GLN A 621 -50.77 -6.65 8.22
C GLN A 621 -51.59 -6.26 6.99
N ALA A 622 -50.98 -6.13 5.83
CA ALA A 622 -51.67 -5.76 4.59
C ALA A 622 -52.57 -6.92 4.12
N PRO A 623 -53.78 -6.64 3.62
CA PRO A 623 -54.75 -7.67 3.22
C PRO A 623 -54.32 -8.52 2.02
N ASP A 624 -53.30 -8.06 1.29
CA ASP A 624 -52.71 -8.69 0.10
C ASP A 624 -51.37 -9.36 0.39
N TYR A 625 -51.00 -9.60 1.65
CA TYR A 625 -49.73 -10.21 2.03
C TYR A 625 -49.73 -11.72 1.74
N GLU A 626 -48.69 -12.17 0.98
CA GLU A 626 -48.39 -13.57 0.77
C GLU A 626 -47.05 -13.94 1.45
N GLU A 627 -46.99 -15.10 2.11
CA GLU A 627 -45.81 -15.53 2.85
C GLU A 627 -44.58 -15.82 1.94
N SER A 628 -44.79 -15.98 0.64
CA SER A 628 -43.78 -16.17 -0.41
C SER A 628 -43.32 -14.88 -1.10
N GLU A 629 -43.77 -13.71 -0.61
CA GLU A 629 -43.53 -12.43 -1.25
C GLU A 629 -42.01 -12.06 -1.27
N SER A 630 -41.55 -11.51 -2.39
CA SER A 630 -40.14 -11.09 -2.56
C SER A 630 -39.79 -9.97 -1.56
N TRP A 631 -38.58 -10.01 -1.03
CA TRP A 631 -38.02 -8.98 -0.16
C TRP A 631 -38.04 -7.56 -0.76
N THR A 632 -38.13 -7.48 -2.08
CA THR A 632 -38.16 -6.22 -2.84
C THR A 632 -39.41 -5.38 -2.57
N HIS A 633 -40.52 -5.99 -2.22
CA HIS A 633 -41.76 -5.29 -1.88
C HIS A 633 -41.63 -4.42 -0.63
N VAL A 634 -40.78 -4.82 0.30
CA VAL A 634 -40.52 -4.07 1.54
C VAL A 634 -39.80 -2.76 1.26
N LEU A 635 -39.03 -2.69 0.16
CA LEU A 635 -38.26 -1.49 -0.18
C LEU A 635 -39.13 -0.26 -0.46
N PHE A 636 -40.37 -0.45 -0.91
CA PHE A 636 -41.25 0.63 -1.39
C PHE A 636 -42.28 1.09 -0.37
N ASP A 637 -42.09 0.80 0.91
CA ASP A 637 -42.96 1.31 1.99
C ASP A 637 -42.64 2.79 2.29
N ASP A 638 -43.45 3.66 1.73
CA ASP A 638 -43.31 5.13 1.81
C ASP A 638 -43.60 5.71 3.22
N THR A 639 -44.40 5.01 4.00
CA THR A 639 -44.87 5.52 5.31
C THR A 639 -43.78 5.42 6.39
N ALA A 640 -42.78 4.59 6.18
CA ALA A 640 -41.65 4.46 7.11
C ALA A 640 -40.78 5.72 7.26
N ASN A 641 -40.96 6.73 6.40
CA ASN A 641 -40.24 7.99 6.49
C ASN A 641 -41.10 9.12 7.11
N ALA A 642 -42.41 8.95 7.27
CA ALA A 642 -43.30 9.93 7.82
C ALA A 642 -43.31 9.95 9.37
N ASP A 643 -43.08 8.78 9.99
CA ASP A 643 -43.18 8.65 11.44
C ASP A 643 -41.89 9.00 12.22
N MET A 644 -40.81 9.36 11.54
CA MET A 644 -39.50 9.67 12.16
C MET A 644 -39.12 11.18 12.16
N GLU A 645 -39.99 12.08 11.74
CA GLU A 645 -39.67 13.53 11.70
C GLU A 645 -39.91 14.37 12.99
N PRO A 646 -40.55 13.93 14.09
CA PRO A 646 -40.74 14.81 15.23
C PRO A 646 -39.67 14.81 16.33
N GLU A 647 -38.60 13.99 16.30
CA GLU A 647 -37.69 13.90 17.47
C GLU A 647 -36.22 14.34 17.25
N LEU A 648 -35.88 14.98 16.15
CA LEU A 648 -34.48 15.33 15.86
C LEU A 648 -34.16 16.83 15.78
N GLU A 649 -35.06 17.73 16.30
CA GLU A 649 -34.77 19.16 16.40
C GLU A 649 -34.37 19.65 17.81
N THR A 650 -34.22 18.76 18.81
CA THR A 650 -33.70 19.14 20.13
C THR A 650 -32.81 18.06 20.72
N ALA A 651 -31.51 18.02 20.33
CA ALA A 651 -30.37 17.66 21.18
C ALA A 651 -29.05 17.92 20.43
#